data_04f41103ff67739abb07a932967768ea
#
_entry.id   04f41103ff67739abb07a932967768ea
#
_cell.length_a   1.000
_cell.length_b   1.000
_cell.length_c   1.000
_cell.angle_alpha   90.00
_cell.angle_beta   90.00
_cell.angle_gamma   90.00
#
_symmetry.space_group_name_H-M   'P 1'
#
loop_
_entity.id
_entity.type
_entity.pdbx_description
1 polymer ?
#
loop_
_entity_poly.entity_id
_entity_poly.type
_entity_poly.pdbx_seq_one_letter_code
_entity_poly.pdbx_strand_id
1 'polypeptide(L)'
;MKGRINLLCVSLLSLLLCNCGGSSSEPEPVPAPEGDYINREETFGSYQGWRFRCKVLAESRTVEKFGGRLDFMKKVDGLMEKASERFRIKGINDSQGNRVLFYMSEFEVFDGRSGDRLNEPMRGNESYDLKIVINATATSSDKSGGFVGSPCLSIGLDRSEPFSDESLMDLVYCLGLSRGVVALNEVEIHNGSVNNPVNGQDFYAVPCIMNDRKSTSVWSEYSKSVINASGDKRVAAHRDYLPSGFRAQVLTSEGQVAKDAVLRFYPVYPGSGKVDDTPLFTGSLSATGNYVFASNPFLLDEGRKEVFNYLVEVVYERYKFYSWMPVYETEQACVSDPGMSYTYKIKLPKIDENTYYVPDGDYVDRNVEFDRLQGWKFRCKVFVEKQTMADHGGRMEVLKKMDKLMKDASAYFQVKGINDAGGNQFHFYMTEMLPFEGRSSALMYDKSGESDLSYDVRVIVNAHAADGDVSGGWLPAPYLSVGHDFSGLFQGYAVDALVHEFGHSRGMIDLYATEVKEASGNPITGETYKAQKGIMNYPYGETVWTEYSKMMINASADKRICIKHHTFLSETFNVKVVKKDGSPVAGALLKFYPVEGYSYKVTPTPLYEGETSGEGIFRFQSNPFIKPGQSDRGNNIFNFYVEIEYDGVKTYRWMPIHDAELEYGTNGSNTLVFSLD
;
A
#
# COMPACT_ATOMS: atom_id res chain seq x y z
N MET A 1 60.76 27.02 13.72
CA MET A 1 61.87 26.31 14.41
C MET A 1 61.76 24.86 13.93
N LYS A 2 62.68 24.49 13.07
CA LYS A 2 63.78 23.58 13.24
C LYS A 2 63.36 22.24 13.81
N GLY A 3 63.54 21.06 13.21
CA GLY A 3 64.59 20.72 12.25
C GLY A 3 64.42 19.30 11.72
N ARG A 4 64.95 19.16 10.56
CA ARG A 4 65.35 17.96 9.84
C ARG A 4 66.17 17.02 10.70
N ILE A 5 66.27 15.71 10.34
CA ILE A 5 67.55 15.07 9.95
C ILE A 5 67.25 13.70 9.28
N ASN A 6 67.81 13.52 8.10
CA ASN A 6 68.09 12.32 7.32
C ASN A 6 69.11 11.38 8.01
N LEU A 7 69.10 10.09 7.56
CA LEU A 7 70.28 9.31 7.14
C LEU A 7 69.82 7.87 6.87
N LEU A 8 69.84 7.31 5.72
CA LEU A 8 70.85 6.85 4.78
C LEU A 8 72.04 6.06 5.43
N CYS A 9 72.14 4.79 5.05
CA CYS A 9 73.37 4.03 4.72
C CYS A 9 73.02 2.55 4.60
N VAL A 10 73.00 1.91 3.43
CA VAL A 10 74.06 1.47 2.55
C VAL A 10 74.90 0.27 3.12
N SER A 11 74.70 -0.86 2.43
CA SER A 11 75.62 -1.90 1.89
C SER A 11 76.58 -2.65 2.81
N LEU A 12 76.70 -3.93 2.68
CA LEU A 12 77.63 -4.72 1.83
C LEU A 12 77.68 -6.16 2.32
N LEU A 13 77.36 -7.09 1.45
CA LEU A 13 78.21 -8.15 0.94
C LEU A 13 79.26 -8.81 1.91
N SER A 14 79.07 -10.08 2.20
CA SER A 14 80.19 -11.01 2.32
C SER A 14 79.74 -12.43 1.96
N LEU A 15 80.19 -12.91 0.82
CA LEU A 15 80.38 -14.30 0.48
C LEU A 15 81.25 -15.00 1.49
N LEU A 16 80.86 -16.11 2.01
CA LEU A 16 81.74 -17.15 2.49
C LEU A 16 81.24 -18.54 2.01
N LEU A 17 81.94 -19.04 1.02
CA LEU A 17 81.88 -20.41 0.61
C LEU A 17 82.43 -21.28 1.73
N CYS A 18 81.62 -22.21 2.22
CA CYS A 18 82.08 -23.43 2.83
C CYS A 18 81.44 -24.64 2.13
N ASN A 19 82.32 -25.23 1.35
CA ASN A 19 82.02 -26.51 0.69
C ASN A 19 82.18 -27.63 1.75
N CYS A 20 81.11 -28.36 2.06
CA CYS A 20 81.18 -29.64 2.72
C CYS A 20 80.25 -30.58 1.96
N GLY A 21 80.86 -31.47 1.19
CA GLY A 21 80.19 -32.56 0.52
C GLY A 21 79.51 -33.52 1.50
N GLY A 22 78.26 -33.63 1.36
CA GLY A 22 77.41 -34.66 1.90
C GLY A 22 76.35 -34.98 0.84
N SER A 23 76.46 -36.14 0.24
CA SER A 23 75.49 -36.71 -0.68
C SER A 23 74.18 -36.90 0.11
N SER A 24 73.35 -35.94 0.17
CA SER A 24 71.92 -36.09 0.45
C SER A 24 71.22 -36.36 -0.90
N SER A 25 70.87 -37.59 -1.15
CA SER A 25 69.83 -37.91 -2.15
C SER A 25 68.63 -37.01 -1.83
N GLU A 26 68.36 -36.04 -2.70
CA GLU A 26 67.07 -35.38 -2.68
C GLU A 26 65.99 -36.50 -2.68
N PRO A 27 65.04 -36.50 -1.75
CA PRO A 27 63.97 -37.45 -1.84
C PRO A 27 63.32 -37.26 -3.21
N GLU A 28 63.27 -38.34 -3.99
CA GLU A 28 62.50 -38.35 -5.24
C GLU A 28 61.14 -37.73 -4.92
N PRO A 29 60.67 -36.73 -5.71
CA PRO A 29 59.36 -36.13 -5.48
C PRO A 29 58.34 -37.24 -5.46
N VAL A 30 57.64 -37.41 -4.33
CA VAL A 30 56.54 -38.36 -4.20
C VAL A 30 55.61 -38.05 -5.35
N PRO A 31 55.35 -38.97 -6.27
CA PRO A 31 54.44 -38.68 -7.36
C PRO A 31 53.11 -38.27 -6.76
N ALA A 32 52.67 -37.12 -7.17
CA ALA A 32 51.38 -36.58 -6.72
C ALA A 32 50.29 -37.66 -6.95
N PRO A 33 49.41 -37.85 -6.00
CA PRO A 33 48.29 -38.79 -6.19
C PRO A 33 47.60 -38.48 -7.52
N GLU A 34 47.37 -39.46 -8.34
CA GLU A 34 46.72 -39.33 -9.64
C GLU A 34 45.36 -38.59 -9.45
N GLY A 35 45.21 -37.41 -10.07
CA GLY A 35 44.04 -36.58 -9.94
C GLY A 35 44.12 -35.38 -9.00
N ASP A 36 45.20 -35.21 -8.26
CA ASP A 36 45.46 -33.96 -7.55
C ASP A 36 46.09 -32.98 -8.54
N TYR A 37 45.32 -32.15 -9.13
CA TYR A 37 45.69 -31.19 -10.15
C TYR A 37 46.83 -30.26 -9.71
N ILE A 38 47.98 -30.78 -9.66
CA ILE A 38 49.22 -30.05 -9.35
C ILE A 38 49.57 -29.17 -10.56
N ASN A 39 50.19 -28.05 -10.34
CA ASN A 39 50.60 -27.09 -11.36
C ASN A 39 49.44 -26.45 -12.14
N ARG A 40 48.24 -26.46 -11.60
CA ARG A 40 47.11 -25.73 -12.23
C ARG A 40 47.44 -24.24 -12.38
N GLU A 41 48.15 -23.65 -11.45
CA GLU A 41 48.65 -22.27 -11.56
C GLU A 41 49.57 -22.09 -12.77
N GLU A 42 50.42 -23.08 -13.08
CA GLU A 42 51.28 -23.03 -14.25
C GLU A 42 50.43 -23.11 -15.53
N THR A 43 49.48 -24.02 -15.57
CA THR A 43 48.56 -24.16 -16.70
C THR A 43 47.76 -22.90 -16.96
N PHE A 44 47.14 -22.35 -15.92
CA PHE A 44 46.26 -21.18 -16.04
C PHE A 44 47.05 -19.88 -15.98
N GLY A 45 48.28 -19.88 -15.49
CA GLY A 45 49.17 -18.71 -15.45
C GLY A 45 49.51 -18.19 -16.84
N SER A 46 49.41 -19.00 -17.89
CA SER A 46 49.59 -18.61 -19.28
C SER A 46 48.43 -17.86 -19.90
N TYR A 47 47.20 -17.89 -19.27
CA TYR A 47 46.07 -17.20 -19.81
C TYR A 47 46.26 -15.69 -19.68
N GLN A 48 45.87 -14.99 -20.73
CA GLN A 48 45.77 -13.52 -20.71
C GLN A 48 44.37 -13.15 -20.23
N GLY A 49 44.24 -12.00 -19.55
CA GLY A 49 42.94 -11.54 -19.04
C GLY A 49 42.74 -11.76 -17.55
N TRP A 50 41.53 -11.79 -17.12
CA TRP A 50 41.19 -11.91 -15.70
C TRP A 50 41.08 -13.39 -15.29
N ARG A 51 41.71 -13.75 -14.19
CA ARG A 51 41.74 -15.12 -13.65
C ARG A 51 41.35 -15.10 -12.20
N PHE A 52 40.46 -16.00 -11.82
CA PHE A 52 39.95 -16.14 -10.46
C PHE A 52 40.19 -17.57 -9.96
N ARG A 53 40.95 -17.72 -8.92
CA ARG A 53 41.27 -18.98 -8.27
C ARG A 53 40.12 -19.41 -7.39
N CYS A 54 39.63 -20.63 -7.56
CA CYS A 54 38.51 -21.14 -6.81
C CYS A 54 38.95 -22.34 -5.97
N LYS A 55 38.80 -22.26 -4.65
CA LYS A 55 38.84 -23.45 -3.79
C LYS A 55 37.49 -24.13 -3.81
N VAL A 56 37.49 -25.37 -4.21
CA VAL A 56 36.30 -26.24 -4.26
C VAL A 56 36.29 -27.20 -3.08
N LEU A 57 35.23 -27.14 -2.29
CA LEU A 57 34.96 -28.02 -1.15
C LEU A 57 33.76 -28.90 -1.55
N ALA A 58 33.94 -30.23 -1.55
CA ALA A 58 32.89 -31.17 -1.91
C ALA A 58 32.57 -32.12 -0.76
N GLU A 59 31.30 -32.33 -0.49
CA GLU A 59 30.88 -33.27 0.53
C GLU A 59 31.17 -34.71 0.10
N SER A 60 31.68 -35.56 1.02
CA SER A 60 32.23 -36.89 0.74
C SER A 60 31.24 -37.81 0.01
N ARG A 61 29.98 -37.89 0.44
CA ARG A 61 28.95 -38.73 -0.21
C ARG A 61 28.62 -38.23 -1.62
N THR A 62 28.66 -36.90 -1.79
CA THR A 62 28.48 -36.28 -3.11
C THR A 62 29.62 -36.71 -4.03
N VAL A 63 30.87 -36.66 -3.56
CA VAL A 63 32.05 -37.09 -4.32
C VAL A 63 31.93 -38.58 -4.70
N GLU A 64 31.60 -39.47 -3.75
CA GLU A 64 31.39 -40.89 -3.99
C GLU A 64 30.28 -41.17 -5.01
N LYS A 65 29.14 -40.51 -4.85
CA LYS A 65 27.98 -40.65 -5.74
C LYS A 65 28.30 -40.31 -7.19
N PHE A 66 29.20 -39.39 -7.44
CA PHE A 66 29.54 -38.89 -8.77
C PHE A 66 30.87 -39.42 -9.33
N GLY A 67 31.35 -40.55 -8.84
CA GLY A 67 32.45 -41.31 -9.45
C GLY A 67 33.77 -41.26 -8.69
N GLY A 68 33.75 -40.77 -7.45
CA GLY A 68 34.93 -40.65 -6.63
C GLY A 68 35.77 -39.38 -6.96
N ARG A 69 36.83 -39.20 -6.21
CA ARG A 69 37.59 -37.92 -6.18
C ARG A 69 38.05 -37.47 -7.58
N LEU A 70 38.70 -38.36 -8.36
CA LEU A 70 39.27 -37.97 -9.65
C LEU A 70 38.20 -37.61 -10.69
N ASP A 71 37.16 -38.41 -10.82
CA ASP A 71 36.07 -38.17 -11.78
C ASP A 71 35.26 -36.95 -11.38
N PHE A 72 35.07 -36.75 -10.07
CA PHE A 72 34.42 -35.58 -9.56
C PHE A 72 35.19 -34.29 -9.91
N MET A 73 36.50 -34.26 -9.69
CA MET A 73 37.36 -33.13 -10.04
C MET A 73 37.31 -32.82 -11.54
N LYS A 74 37.34 -33.82 -12.42
CA LYS A 74 37.18 -33.63 -13.87
C LYS A 74 35.83 -33.00 -14.23
N LYS A 75 34.74 -33.41 -13.56
CA LYS A 75 33.41 -32.86 -13.76
C LYS A 75 33.35 -31.38 -13.27
N VAL A 76 33.99 -31.07 -12.12
CA VAL A 76 34.11 -29.72 -11.63
C VAL A 76 34.88 -28.84 -12.62
N ASP A 77 36.00 -29.30 -13.16
CA ASP A 77 36.74 -28.56 -14.18
C ASP A 77 35.91 -28.28 -15.41
N GLY A 78 35.18 -29.27 -15.91
CA GLY A 78 34.27 -29.08 -17.03
C GLY A 78 33.15 -28.06 -16.73
N LEU A 79 32.64 -28.08 -15.50
CA LEU A 79 31.64 -27.11 -15.05
C LEU A 79 32.22 -25.69 -14.98
N MET A 80 33.41 -25.52 -14.41
CA MET A 80 34.11 -24.25 -14.30
C MET A 80 34.48 -23.65 -15.67
N GLU A 81 34.91 -24.51 -16.62
CA GLU A 81 35.20 -24.10 -18.00
C GLU A 81 33.92 -23.56 -18.68
N LYS A 82 32.84 -24.32 -18.63
CA LYS A 82 31.54 -23.89 -19.18
C LYS A 82 31.03 -22.60 -18.52
N ALA A 83 31.24 -22.48 -17.20
CA ALA A 83 30.87 -21.24 -16.50
C ALA A 83 31.71 -20.07 -16.99
N SER A 84 33.02 -20.25 -17.15
CA SER A 84 33.93 -19.21 -17.68
C SER A 84 33.56 -18.78 -19.10
N GLU A 85 33.10 -19.72 -19.96
CA GLU A 85 32.62 -19.40 -21.31
C GLU A 85 31.46 -18.40 -21.30
N ARG A 86 30.58 -18.43 -20.27
CA ARG A 86 29.48 -17.47 -20.11
C ARG A 86 29.93 -16.04 -19.86
N PHE A 87 31.18 -15.85 -19.41
CA PHE A 87 31.80 -14.53 -19.22
C PHE A 87 32.71 -14.13 -20.40
N ARG A 88 33.01 -15.06 -21.34
CA ARG A 88 33.83 -14.79 -22.52
C ARG A 88 32.99 -14.34 -23.69
N ILE A 89 32.27 -13.25 -23.52
CA ILE A 89 31.39 -12.67 -24.54
C ILE A 89 31.77 -11.24 -24.84
N LYS A 90 31.28 -10.73 -25.97
CA LYS A 90 31.48 -9.32 -26.35
C LYS A 90 30.94 -8.39 -25.26
N GLY A 91 31.73 -7.40 -24.89
CA GLY A 91 31.43 -6.43 -23.83
C GLY A 91 31.95 -6.80 -22.45
N ILE A 92 32.55 -8.02 -22.28
CA ILE A 92 33.24 -8.39 -21.04
C ILE A 92 34.73 -8.60 -21.34
N ASN A 93 35.59 -7.80 -20.68
CA ASN A 93 37.06 -7.87 -20.82
C ASN A 93 37.56 -7.79 -22.29
N ASP A 94 36.91 -6.97 -23.12
CA ASP A 94 37.24 -6.87 -24.54
C ASP A 94 38.66 -6.32 -24.78
N SER A 95 39.16 -5.47 -23.91
CA SER A 95 40.56 -4.96 -23.94
C SER A 95 41.60 -6.06 -23.77
N GLN A 96 41.22 -7.18 -23.17
CA GLN A 96 42.05 -8.34 -22.92
C GLN A 96 41.64 -9.56 -23.78
N GLY A 97 40.83 -9.36 -24.80
CA GLY A 97 40.39 -10.41 -25.69
C GLY A 97 39.35 -11.34 -25.11
N ASN A 98 38.42 -10.85 -24.30
CA ASN A 98 37.29 -11.60 -23.72
C ASN A 98 37.74 -12.80 -22.84
N ARG A 99 38.90 -12.67 -22.17
CA ARG A 99 39.46 -13.78 -21.40
C ARG A 99 39.16 -13.61 -19.90
N VAL A 100 38.03 -14.16 -19.49
CA VAL A 100 37.64 -14.34 -18.07
C VAL A 100 37.74 -15.81 -17.75
N LEU A 101 38.44 -16.19 -16.69
CA LEU A 101 38.63 -17.56 -16.28
C LEU A 101 38.42 -17.73 -14.78
N PHE A 102 37.46 -18.58 -14.43
CA PHE A 102 37.32 -19.13 -13.11
C PHE A 102 37.85 -20.59 -13.16
N TYR A 103 38.81 -20.92 -12.32
CA TYR A 103 39.42 -22.21 -12.30
C TYR A 103 39.60 -22.79 -10.91
N MET A 104 39.52 -24.09 -10.77
CA MET A 104 39.74 -24.78 -9.51
C MET A 104 41.24 -24.82 -9.21
N SER A 105 41.71 -24.00 -8.23
CA SER A 105 43.09 -24.03 -7.75
C SER A 105 43.32 -25.04 -6.64
N GLU A 106 42.33 -25.28 -5.81
CA GLU A 106 42.36 -26.24 -4.70
C GLU A 106 41.10 -27.07 -4.67
N PHE A 107 41.23 -28.35 -4.24
CA PHE A 107 40.11 -29.27 -4.03
C PHE A 107 40.22 -29.98 -2.68
N GLU A 108 39.17 -29.89 -1.87
CA GLU A 108 39.08 -30.54 -0.56
C GLU A 108 37.78 -31.29 -0.39
N VAL A 109 37.84 -32.46 0.21
CA VAL A 109 36.66 -33.27 0.55
C VAL A 109 36.32 -33.02 2.04
N PHE A 110 35.07 -32.84 2.35
CA PHE A 110 34.62 -32.62 3.73
C PHE A 110 33.39 -33.50 4.05
N ASP A 111 33.16 -33.70 5.33
CA ASP A 111 31.95 -34.34 5.85
C ASP A 111 31.05 -33.28 6.52
N GLY A 112 29.75 -33.40 6.34
CA GLY A 112 28.78 -32.56 7.04
C GLY A 112 28.04 -31.57 6.16
N ARG A 113 27.70 -30.38 6.74
CA ARG A 113 26.80 -29.40 6.10
C ARG A 113 27.60 -28.32 5.37
N SER A 114 27.03 -27.86 4.26
CA SER A 114 27.61 -26.74 3.48
C SER A 114 27.73 -25.45 4.32
N GLY A 115 26.77 -25.19 5.20
CA GLY A 115 26.77 -23.99 6.05
C GLY A 115 28.03 -23.90 6.93
N ASP A 116 28.52 -25.02 7.45
CA ASP A 116 29.73 -25.04 8.28
C ASP A 116 30.95 -24.58 7.49
N ARG A 117 31.02 -24.94 6.22
CA ARG A 117 32.13 -24.58 5.31
C ARG A 117 31.96 -23.19 4.69
N LEU A 118 30.72 -22.79 4.40
CA LEU A 118 30.44 -21.44 3.89
C LEU A 118 30.77 -20.35 4.91
N ASN A 119 30.51 -20.62 6.19
CA ASN A 119 30.71 -19.67 7.29
C ASN A 119 32.16 -19.65 7.81
N GLU A 120 33.03 -20.57 7.40
CA GLU A 120 34.47 -20.49 7.73
C GLU A 120 35.05 -19.20 7.18
N PRO A 121 35.69 -18.36 8.03
CA PRO A 121 36.25 -17.12 7.56
C PRO A 121 37.38 -17.38 6.57
N MET A 122 37.40 -16.66 5.47
CA MET A 122 38.54 -16.64 4.55
C MET A 122 39.68 -15.88 5.22
N ARG A 123 40.83 -16.50 5.37
CA ARG A 123 42.03 -15.90 6.01
C ARG A 123 42.72 -14.95 5.02
N GLY A 124 43.31 -13.87 5.52
CA GLY A 124 43.85 -12.75 4.73
C GLY A 124 44.98 -13.04 3.75
N ASN A 125 45.57 -14.25 3.74
CA ASN A 125 46.66 -14.70 2.85
C ASN A 125 46.30 -15.96 2.08
N GLU A 126 45.08 -15.99 1.51
CA GLU A 126 44.60 -17.22 0.88
C GLU A 126 45.08 -17.36 -0.55
N SER A 127 45.37 -18.61 -0.92
CA SER A 127 45.79 -19.02 -2.25
C SER A 127 44.67 -19.00 -3.28
N TYR A 128 43.44 -18.67 -2.87
CA TYR A 128 42.25 -18.64 -3.72
C TYR A 128 41.47 -17.34 -3.54
N ASP A 129 40.63 -17.01 -4.52
CA ASP A 129 39.81 -15.81 -4.59
C ASP A 129 38.35 -16.09 -4.20
N LEU A 130 37.87 -17.29 -4.54
CA LEU A 130 36.49 -17.73 -4.32
C LEU A 130 36.47 -19.10 -3.65
N LYS A 131 35.44 -19.36 -2.84
CA LYS A 131 35.13 -20.65 -2.24
C LYS A 131 33.84 -21.20 -2.83
N ILE A 132 33.88 -22.41 -3.38
CA ILE A 132 32.72 -23.09 -3.93
C ILE A 132 32.46 -24.34 -3.11
N VAL A 133 31.29 -24.46 -2.51
CA VAL A 133 30.89 -25.64 -1.73
C VAL A 133 29.86 -26.45 -2.52
N ILE A 134 30.16 -27.73 -2.79
CA ILE A 134 29.27 -28.63 -3.53
C ILE A 134 28.77 -29.75 -2.60
N ASN A 135 27.47 -29.78 -2.37
CA ASN A 135 26.82 -30.73 -1.49
C ASN A 135 25.42 -31.13 -2.02
N ALA A 136 25.37 -32.17 -2.83
CA ALA A 136 24.12 -32.64 -3.45
C ALA A 136 23.43 -33.78 -2.66
N THR A 137 23.91 -34.09 -1.45
CA THR A 137 23.39 -35.22 -0.64
C THR A 137 22.96 -34.80 0.77
N ALA A 138 23.12 -33.53 1.13
CA ALA A 138 22.81 -33.04 2.45
C ALA A 138 21.30 -32.79 2.71
N THR A 139 21.01 -32.24 3.87
CA THR A 139 19.66 -31.92 4.31
C THR A 139 19.04 -30.73 3.54
N SER A 140 17.74 -30.54 3.66
CA SER A 140 16.96 -29.49 2.98
C SER A 140 17.43 -28.05 3.17
N SER A 141 18.36 -27.80 4.10
CA SER A 141 18.95 -26.48 4.35
C SER A 141 20.21 -26.18 3.49
N ASP A 142 20.77 -27.19 2.82
CA ASP A 142 21.96 -27.04 1.97
C ASP A 142 21.52 -26.78 0.52
N LYS A 143 21.21 -25.51 0.21
CA LYS A 143 20.74 -25.09 -1.11
C LYS A 143 21.81 -24.40 -1.92
N SER A 144 21.62 -24.37 -3.24
CA SER A 144 22.45 -23.59 -4.14
C SER A 144 22.25 -22.08 -3.90
N GLY A 145 23.33 -21.31 -3.87
CA GLY A 145 23.26 -19.88 -3.67
C GLY A 145 24.59 -19.20 -3.45
N GLY A 146 24.54 -17.90 -3.43
CA GLY A 146 25.63 -16.98 -3.10
C GLY A 146 25.01 -15.65 -2.66
N PHE A 147 25.84 -14.75 -2.13
CA PHE A 147 25.41 -13.41 -1.74
C PHE A 147 26.24 -12.37 -2.50
N VAL A 148 25.64 -11.21 -2.76
CA VAL A 148 26.33 -10.12 -3.44
C VAL A 148 27.57 -9.70 -2.64
N GLY A 149 28.72 -9.65 -3.32
CA GLY A 149 29.99 -9.35 -2.68
C GLY A 149 30.53 -10.43 -1.77
N SER A 150 29.94 -11.63 -1.78
CA SER A 150 30.48 -12.77 -1.04
C SER A 150 31.50 -13.56 -1.89
N PRO A 151 32.65 -13.93 -1.34
CA PRO A 151 33.58 -14.83 -1.99
C PRO A 151 33.15 -16.30 -1.86
N CYS A 152 32.02 -16.58 -1.21
CA CYS A 152 31.54 -17.95 -0.95
C CYS A 152 30.22 -18.19 -1.68
N LEU A 153 30.15 -19.34 -2.36
CA LEU A 153 28.97 -19.79 -3.06
C LEU A 153 28.78 -21.31 -2.94
N SER A 154 27.56 -21.78 -3.14
CA SER A 154 27.22 -23.20 -3.01
C SER A 154 26.42 -23.75 -4.17
N ILE A 155 26.62 -25.05 -4.47
CA ILE A 155 25.71 -25.89 -5.26
C ILE A 155 25.20 -26.97 -4.30
N GLY A 156 23.92 -26.91 -4.00
CA GLY A 156 23.32 -27.68 -2.91
C GLY A 156 22.35 -28.77 -3.35
N LEU A 157 21.61 -29.27 -2.36
CA LEU A 157 20.66 -30.39 -2.50
C LEU A 157 19.50 -30.14 -3.47
N ASP A 158 19.12 -28.86 -3.67
CA ASP A 158 18.13 -28.49 -4.69
C ASP A 158 18.57 -28.79 -6.12
N ARG A 159 19.83 -29.22 -6.28
CA ARG A 159 20.41 -29.74 -7.52
C ARG A 159 20.82 -31.18 -7.34
N SER A 160 19.90 -32.12 -7.60
CA SER A 160 20.20 -33.56 -7.57
C SER A 160 21.31 -33.94 -8.54
N GLU A 161 21.53 -33.15 -9.58
CA GLU A 161 22.57 -33.25 -10.58
C GLU A 161 23.45 -31.98 -10.57
N PRO A 162 24.51 -31.95 -9.74
CA PRO A 162 25.37 -30.77 -9.56
C PRO A 162 26.16 -30.34 -10.81
N PHE A 163 26.16 -31.17 -11.84
CA PHE A 163 26.83 -30.90 -13.13
C PHE A 163 25.87 -30.70 -14.29
N SER A 164 24.58 -30.49 -14.00
CA SER A 164 23.56 -30.19 -15.00
C SER A 164 23.67 -28.78 -15.53
N ASP A 165 22.97 -28.48 -16.63
CA ASP A 165 22.86 -27.11 -17.16
C ASP A 165 22.21 -26.15 -16.15
N GLU A 166 21.31 -26.64 -15.33
CA GLU A 166 20.67 -25.84 -14.26
C GLU A 166 21.70 -25.46 -13.18
N SER A 167 22.54 -26.40 -12.75
CA SER A 167 23.65 -26.11 -11.81
C SER A 167 24.70 -25.20 -12.41
N LEU A 168 24.95 -25.32 -13.71
CA LEU A 168 25.81 -24.39 -14.45
C LEU A 168 25.28 -22.97 -14.36
N MET A 169 24.00 -22.78 -14.62
CA MET A 169 23.39 -21.44 -14.57
C MET A 169 23.35 -20.86 -13.15
N ASP A 170 23.12 -21.70 -12.12
CA ASP A 170 23.25 -21.30 -10.72
C ASP A 170 24.69 -20.85 -10.39
N LEU A 171 25.69 -21.60 -10.86
CA LEU A 171 27.09 -21.22 -10.68
C LEU A 171 27.40 -19.88 -11.36
N VAL A 172 27.00 -19.72 -12.61
CA VAL A 172 27.22 -18.48 -13.37
C VAL A 172 26.56 -17.27 -12.67
N TYR A 173 25.34 -17.43 -12.18
CA TYR A 173 24.64 -16.43 -11.39
C TYR A 173 25.44 -16.07 -10.11
N CYS A 174 25.87 -17.06 -9.34
CA CYS A 174 26.64 -16.85 -8.12
C CYS A 174 28.03 -16.24 -8.39
N LEU A 175 28.67 -16.60 -9.49
CA LEU A 175 29.89 -15.94 -9.95
C LEU A 175 29.64 -14.46 -10.28
N GLY A 176 28.50 -14.12 -10.89
CA GLY A 176 28.07 -12.73 -11.10
C GLY A 176 27.92 -11.97 -9.78
N LEU A 177 27.28 -12.57 -8.77
CA LEU A 177 27.16 -11.98 -7.44
C LEU A 177 28.54 -11.70 -6.82
N SER A 178 29.52 -12.61 -7.00
CA SER A 178 30.91 -12.43 -6.50
C SER A 178 31.65 -11.28 -7.19
N ARG A 179 31.17 -10.84 -8.34
CA ARG A 179 31.68 -9.67 -9.08
C ARG A 179 30.93 -8.38 -8.72
N GLY A 180 30.08 -8.41 -7.71
CA GLY A 180 29.32 -7.26 -7.25
C GLY A 180 28.06 -6.94 -8.05
N VAL A 181 27.66 -7.81 -8.99
CA VAL A 181 26.40 -7.65 -9.72
C VAL A 181 25.23 -7.95 -8.76
N VAL A 182 24.28 -7.07 -8.61
CA VAL A 182 23.09 -7.34 -7.78
C VAL A 182 22.16 -8.38 -8.43
N ALA A 183 21.44 -9.09 -7.61
CA ALA A 183 20.39 -9.99 -8.03
C ALA A 183 19.19 -9.19 -8.53
N LEU A 184 19.00 -9.11 -9.85
CA LEU A 184 17.95 -8.26 -10.43
C LEU A 184 16.53 -8.75 -10.13
N ASN A 185 16.36 -10.05 -9.86
CA ASN A 185 15.07 -10.56 -9.37
C ASN A 185 14.69 -10.03 -7.97
N GLU A 186 15.64 -9.52 -7.19
CA GLU A 186 15.38 -8.94 -5.86
C GLU A 186 14.99 -7.46 -5.92
N VAL A 187 15.09 -6.82 -7.08
CA VAL A 187 14.60 -5.45 -7.30
C VAL A 187 13.19 -5.42 -7.89
N GLU A 188 12.68 -6.58 -8.35
CA GLU A 188 11.41 -6.71 -9.05
C GLU A 188 10.20 -6.76 -8.11
N ILE A 189 9.07 -6.25 -8.60
CA ILE A 189 7.77 -6.35 -7.95
C ILE A 189 6.83 -7.09 -8.90
N HIS A 190 6.40 -8.26 -8.49
CA HIS A 190 5.40 -9.06 -9.19
C HIS A 190 4.09 -9.05 -8.41
N ASN A 191 2.96 -9.15 -9.11
CA ASN A 191 1.62 -9.03 -8.51
C ASN A 191 1.48 -7.72 -7.72
N GLY A 192 1.70 -6.61 -8.40
CA GLY A 192 1.74 -5.28 -7.81
C GLY A 192 0.50 -4.94 -7.00
N SER A 193 -0.70 -5.44 -7.37
CA SER A 193 -1.93 -5.29 -6.59
C SER A 193 -1.83 -5.76 -5.13
N VAL A 194 -0.95 -6.74 -4.85
CA VAL A 194 -0.71 -7.28 -3.50
C VAL A 194 0.60 -6.76 -2.91
N ASN A 195 1.64 -6.65 -3.74
CA ASN A 195 3.00 -6.39 -3.29
C ASN A 195 3.41 -4.91 -3.38
N ASN A 196 2.59 -4.07 -3.97
CA ASN A 196 2.81 -2.63 -4.05
C ASN A 196 1.58 -1.89 -3.51
N PRO A 197 1.49 -1.70 -2.18
CA PRO A 197 0.34 -1.05 -1.56
C PRO A 197 0.26 0.45 -1.88
N VAL A 198 1.32 1.04 -2.44
CA VAL A 198 1.36 2.47 -2.75
C VAL A 198 0.60 2.77 -4.04
N ASN A 199 0.89 2.05 -5.14
CA ASN A 199 0.22 2.31 -6.42
C ASN A 199 -0.24 1.06 -7.19
N GLY A 200 0.04 -0.14 -6.68
CA GLY A 200 -0.39 -1.41 -7.30
C GLY A 200 0.35 -1.80 -8.58
N GLN A 201 1.42 -1.12 -8.96
CA GLN A 201 2.16 -1.40 -10.20
C GLN A 201 3.24 -2.47 -10.01
N ASP A 202 3.46 -3.25 -11.06
CA ASP A 202 4.59 -4.16 -11.17
C ASP A 202 5.86 -3.40 -11.59
N PHE A 203 7.00 -3.99 -11.25
CA PHE A 203 8.29 -3.57 -11.77
C PHE A 203 9.09 -4.78 -12.23
N TYR A 204 9.59 -4.72 -13.44
CA TYR A 204 10.43 -5.75 -14.05
C TYR A 204 11.78 -5.15 -14.42
N ALA A 205 12.86 -5.78 -13.95
CA ALA A 205 14.19 -5.41 -14.36
C ALA A 205 14.50 -5.90 -15.78
N VAL A 206 15.60 -5.43 -16.35
CA VAL A 206 16.05 -5.88 -17.68
C VAL A 206 16.30 -7.40 -17.68
N PRO A 207 15.68 -8.17 -18.56
CA PRO A 207 15.87 -9.62 -18.61
C PRO A 207 17.34 -10.02 -18.84
N CYS A 208 17.91 -10.79 -17.91
CA CYS A 208 19.28 -11.30 -18.01
C CYS A 208 19.51 -12.46 -17.03
N ILE A 209 20.70 -13.02 -17.02
CA ILE A 209 21.11 -14.09 -16.09
C ILE A 209 20.82 -13.72 -14.62
N MET A 210 20.91 -12.44 -14.26
CA MET A 210 20.77 -12.00 -12.88
C MET A 210 19.31 -11.85 -12.39
N ASN A 211 18.32 -12.00 -13.26
CA ASN A 211 16.90 -12.07 -12.84
C ASN A 211 16.19 -13.34 -13.29
N ASP A 212 16.46 -13.83 -14.50
CA ASP A 212 15.83 -15.06 -15.01
C ASP A 212 16.86 -16.02 -15.63
N ARG A 213 17.61 -16.69 -14.77
CA ARG A 213 18.63 -17.68 -15.14
C ARG A 213 18.10 -18.93 -15.84
N LYS A 214 16.78 -19.15 -15.84
CA LYS A 214 16.17 -20.30 -16.51
C LYS A 214 15.85 -20.04 -17.97
N SER A 215 15.42 -18.83 -18.30
CA SER A 215 14.96 -18.47 -19.64
C SER A 215 15.97 -17.67 -20.45
N THR A 216 17.00 -17.11 -19.82
CA THR A 216 18.01 -16.31 -20.51
C THR A 216 19.44 -16.64 -20.11
N SER A 217 20.35 -16.62 -21.10
CA SER A 217 21.79 -16.81 -20.91
C SER A 217 22.59 -15.53 -21.22
N VAL A 218 21.93 -14.38 -21.23
CA VAL A 218 22.52 -13.11 -21.67
C VAL A 218 22.82 -12.24 -20.45
N TRP A 219 23.99 -11.59 -20.45
CA TRP A 219 24.32 -10.53 -19.50
C TRP A 219 23.75 -9.19 -19.97
N SER A 220 23.12 -8.46 -19.07
CA SER A 220 22.69 -7.07 -19.33
C SER A 220 23.89 -6.13 -19.47
N GLU A 221 23.70 -4.95 -20.05
CA GLU A 221 24.79 -3.94 -20.14
C GLU A 221 25.22 -3.48 -18.74
N TYR A 222 24.30 -3.42 -17.79
CA TYR A 222 24.62 -3.22 -16.38
C TYR A 222 25.57 -4.29 -15.84
N SER A 223 25.20 -5.57 -16.00
CA SER A 223 26.02 -6.69 -15.52
C SER A 223 27.42 -6.68 -16.13
N LYS A 224 27.52 -6.43 -17.44
CA LYS A 224 28.81 -6.31 -18.13
C LYS A 224 29.67 -5.18 -17.56
N SER A 225 29.07 -4.02 -17.33
CA SER A 225 29.76 -2.86 -16.77
C SER A 225 30.35 -3.15 -15.38
N VAL A 226 29.57 -3.78 -14.49
CA VAL A 226 30.02 -4.14 -13.13
C VAL A 226 31.07 -5.24 -13.18
N ILE A 227 30.90 -6.30 -14.00
CA ILE A 227 31.90 -7.35 -14.19
C ILE A 227 33.23 -6.75 -14.66
N ASN A 228 33.20 -5.85 -15.62
CA ASN A 228 34.41 -5.16 -16.13
C ASN A 228 35.10 -4.34 -15.04
N ALA A 229 34.35 -3.59 -14.25
CA ALA A 229 34.90 -2.79 -13.16
C ALA A 229 35.45 -3.65 -12.01
N SER A 230 35.03 -4.91 -11.92
CA SER A 230 35.48 -5.86 -10.89
C SER A 230 36.69 -6.70 -11.28
N GLY A 231 37.17 -6.57 -12.52
CA GLY A 231 38.13 -7.51 -13.11
C GLY A 231 39.48 -7.59 -12.38
N ASP A 232 39.93 -6.51 -11.79
CA ASP A 232 41.17 -6.43 -11.01
C ASP A 232 40.95 -6.71 -9.50
N LYS A 233 39.69 -6.89 -9.09
CA LYS A 233 39.36 -7.12 -7.69
C LYS A 233 39.23 -8.63 -7.39
N ARG A 234 39.81 -9.05 -6.28
CA ARG A 234 39.62 -10.42 -5.79
C ARG A 234 38.17 -10.74 -5.53
N VAL A 235 37.50 -9.84 -4.82
CA VAL A 235 36.05 -9.85 -4.57
C VAL A 235 35.56 -8.43 -4.74
N ALA A 236 34.39 -8.27 -5.30
CA ALA A 236 33.73 -6.98 -5.47
C ALA A 236 32.36 -6.98 -4.82
N ALA A 237 32.05 -5.92 -4.08
CA ALA A 237 30.72 -5.68 -3.52
C ALA A 237 30.00 -4.64 -4.39
N HIS A 238 28.69 -4.78 -4.55
CA HIS A 238 27.91 -3.78 -5.30
C HIS A 238 28.05 -2.36 -4.77
N ARG A 239 28.19 -2.23 -3.44
CA ARG A 239 28.44 -0.94 -2.77
C ARG A 239 29.70 -0.22 -3.25
N ASP A 240 30.67 -0.95 -3.82
CA ASP A 240 31.90 -0.36 -4.37
C ASP A 240 31.63 0.50 -5.61
N TYR A 241 30.45 0.40 -6.19
CA TYR A 241 30.03 1.09 -7.41
C TYR A 241 28.96 2.15 -7.16
N LEU A 242 28.56 2.34 -5.91
CA LEU A 242 27.62 3.38 -5.51
C LEU A 242 28.31 4.73 -5.28
N PRO A 243 27.69 5.84 -5.69
CA PRO A 243 28.27 7.17 -5.54
C PRO A 243 28.36 7.59 -4.07
N SER A 244 29.37 8.38 -3.73
CA SER A 244 29.56 8.93 -2.38
C SER A 244 28.53 10.00 -2.02
N GLY A 245 28.03 10.76 -3.01
CA GLY A 245 26.97 11.76 -2.86
C GLY A 245 25.81 11.45 -3.78
N PHE A 246 24.56 11.57 -3.26
CA PHE A 246 23.37 11.23 -4.02
C PHE A 246 22.35 12.35 -4.00
N ARG A 247 21.75 12.61 -5.17
CA ARG A 247 20.66 13.58 -5.35
C ARG A 247 19.60 13.00 -6.26
N ALA A 248 18.36 13.43 -6.06
CA ALA A 248 17.28 13.21 -7.03
C ALA A 248 16.86 14.56 -7.63
N GLN A 249 16.59 14.57 -8.92
CA GLN A 249 16.09 15.73 -9.66
C GLN A 249 14.86 15.31 -10.47
N VAL A 250 13.82 16.13 -10.42
CA VAL A 250 12.62 15.91 -11.23
C VAL A 250 12.63 16.85 -12.42
N LEU A 251 12.39 16.29 -13.60
CA LEU A 251 12.32 17.03 -14.85
C LEU A 251 10.93 16.91 -15.47
N THR A 252 10.39 18.00 -15.97
CA THR A 252 9.16 17.98 -16.78
C THR A 252 9.38 17.24 -18.09
N SER A 253 8.33 17.00 -18.84
CA SER A 253 8.41 16.39 -20.19
C SER A 253 9.29 17.17 -21.15
N GLU A 254 9.36 18.49 -20.98
CA GLU A 254 10.20 19.41 -21.77
C GLU A 254 11.65 19.46 -21.29
N GLY A 255 11.97 18.70 -20.19
CA GLY A 255 13.32 18.64 -19.63
C GLY A 255 13.66 19.80 -18.69
N GLN A 256 12.70 20.62 -18.32
CA GLN A 256 12.88 21.66 -17.32
C GLN A 256 12.77 21.08 -15.90
N VAL A 257 13.42 21.73 -14.93
CA VAL A 257 13.34 21.31 -13.54
C VAL A 257 11.96 21.60 -12.98
N ALA A 258 11.31 20.57 -12.43
CA ALA A 258 10.03 20.68 -11.74
C ALA A 258 10.28 21.23 -10.31
N LYS A 259 10.44 22.57 -10.19
CA LYS A 259 10.66 23.23 -8.92
C LYS A 259 9.46 22.99 -8.01
N ASP A 260 9.72 22.93 -6.72
CA ASP A 260 8.71 22.73 -5.66
C ASP A 260 8.03 21.33 -5.67
N ALA A 261 8.50 20.40 -6.50
CA ALA A 261 8.03 19.01 -6.43
C ALA A 261 8.36 18.42 -5.06
N VAL A 262 7.40 17.68 -4.50
CA VAL A 262 7.55 16.89 -3.27
C VAL A 262 7.82 15.44 -3.65
N LEU A 263 8.83 14.85 -3.01
CA LEU A 263 9.24 13.47 -3.24
C LEU A 263 8.99 12.62 -2.01
N ARG A 264 8.52 11.38 -2.22
CA ARG A 264 8.48 10.34 -1.21
C ARG A 264 9.09 9.07 -1.79
N PHE A 265 10.00 8.45 -1.05
CA PHE A 265 10.75 7.27 -1.48
C PHE A 265 10.33 6.06 -0.64
N TYR A 266 9.62 5.13 -1.26
CA TYR A 266 9.13 3.90 -0.64
C TYR A 266 10.11 2.76 -0.96
N PRO A 267 10.78 2.16 0.04
CA PRO A 267 11.84 1.19 -0.21
C PRO A 267 11.32 -0.18 -0.61
N VAL A 268 12.11 -0.85 -1.44
CA VAL A 268 12.04 -2.29 -1.72
C VAL A 268 13.34 -2.91 -1.21
N TYR A 269 13.22 -3.72 -0.16
CA TYR A 269 14.36 -4.40 0.43
C TYR A 269 14.70 -5.69 -0.33
N PRO A 270 15.99 -6.10 -0.39
CA PRO A 270 16.39 -7.33 -1.05
C PRO A 270 15.56 -8.54 -0.60
N GLY A 271 15.07 -9.32 -1.56
CA GLY A 271 14.28 -10.53 -1.30
C GLY A 271 12.89 -10.31 -0.70
N SER A 272 12.46 -9.07 -0.47
CA SER A 272 11.12 -8.81 0.05
C SER A 272 10.03 -9.03 -1.00
N GLY A 273 10.33 -8.72 -2.27
CA GLY A 273 9.36 -8.71 -3.35
C GLY A 273 8.18 -7.74 -3.13
N LYS A 274 8.33 -6.80 -2.19
CA LYS A 274 7.28 -5.86 -1.76
C LYS A 274 7.81 -4.44 -1.62
N VAL A 275 6.97 -3.48 -1.97
CA VAL A 275 7.16 -2.06 -1.63
C VAL A 275 6.70 -1.86 -0.18
N ASP A 276 7.51 -1.20 0.63
CA ASP A 276 7.10 -0.77 1.97
C ASP A 276 6.02 0.33 1.82
N ASP A 277 5.00 0.33 2.64
CA ASP A 277 3.91 1.32 2.60
C ASP A 277 4.28 2.64 3.29
N THR A 278 5.41 2.66 3.98
CA THR A 278 5.93 3.84 4.67
C THR A 278 7.14 4.39 3.91
N PRO A 279 7.12 5.67 3.50
CA PRO A 279 8.26 6.26 2.82
C PRO A 279 9.45 6.40 3.77
N LEU A 280 10.62 5.98 3.30
CA LEU A 280 11.87 6.11 4.07
C LEU A 280 12.42 7.55 4.03
N PHE A 281 12.22 8.24 2.91
CA PHE A 281 12.59 9.64 2.74
C PHE A 281 11.42 10.43 2.18
N THR A 282 11.27 11.67 2.67
CA THR A 282 10.27 12.62 2.19
C THR A 282 10.84 14.03 2.21
N GLY A 283 10.56 14.81 1.19
CA GLY A 283 10.93 16.22 1.17
C GLY A 283 10.68 16.90 -0.16
N SER A 284 10.82 18.22 -0.17
CA SER A 284 10.67 19.04 -1.36
C SER A 284 12.02 19.26 -2.05
N LEU A 285 11.98 19.55 -3.34
CA LEU A 285 13.16 19.96 -4.08
C LEU A 285 13.69 21.31 -3.57
N SER A 286 14.98 21.46 -3.54
CA SER A 286 15.63 22.76 -3.25
C SER A 286 15.37 23.78 -4.37
N ALA A 287 15.73 25.03 -4.13
CA ALA A 287 15.66 26.09 -5.16
C ALA A 287 16.46 25.75 -6.44
N THR A 288 17.46 24.85 -6.34
CA THR A 288 18.21 24.33 -7.49
C THR A 288 17.55 23.12 -8.15
N GLY A 289 16.38 22.72 -7.66
CA GLY A 289 15.58 21.60 -8.18
C GLY A 289 16.14 20.22 -7.82
N ASN A 290 16.88 20.11 -6.73
CA ASN A 290 17.44 18.85 -6.25
C ASN A 290 16.92 18.50 -4.86
N TYR A 291 16.62 17.23 -4.66
CA TYR A 291 16.52 16.60 -3.35
C TYR A 291 17.89 15.99 -3.02
N VAL A 292 18.52 16.43 -1.95
CA VAL A 292 19.86 15.98 -1.55
C VAL A 292 19.72 15.00 -0.39
N PHE A 293 20.19 13.78 -0.58
CA PHE A 293 20.23 12.79 0.50
C PHE A 293 21.43 13.08 1.41
N ALA A 294 21.26 12.87 2.72
CA ALA A 294 22.35 13.02 3.70
C ALA A 294 23.44 11.95 3.52
N SER A 295 23.06 10.77 3.08
CA SER A 295 23.93 9.65 2.71
C SER A 295 23.37 8.97 1.46
N ASN A 296 24.07 7.99 0.89
CA ASN A 296 23.56 7.23 -0.25
C ASN A 296 22.28 6.49 0.16
N PRO A 297 21.13 6.69 -0.52
CA PRO A 297 19.83 6.11 -0.12
C PRO A 297 19.78 4.58 -0.22
N PHE A 298 20.67 3.96 -1.00
CA PHE A 298 20.74 2.50 -1.12
C PHE A 298 21.56 1.84 0.00
N LEU A 299 22.33 2.62 0.76
CA LEU A 299 23.14 2.18 1.91
C LEU A 299 22.63 2.86 3.17
N LEU A 300 21.76 2.19 3.92
CA LEU A 300 21.23 2.75 5.17
C LEU A 300 22.31 2.71 6.28
N ASP A 301 22.36 3.79 7.06
CA ASP A 301 23.24 3.90 8.23
C ASP A 301 23.00 2.72 9.18
N GLU A 302 24.07 2.17 9.73
CA GLU A 302 24.19 0.94 10.50
C GLU A 302 24.69 -0.30 9.71
N GLY A 303 24.97 -0.17 8.40
CA GLY A 303 25.65 -1.21 7.61
C GLY A 303 24.90 -2.56 7.49
N ARG A 304 23.60 -2.60 7.81
CA ARG A 304 22.83 -3.84 7.92
C ARG A 304 21.58 -3.92 7.05
N LYS A 305 21.13 -2.81 6.48
CA LYS A 305 19.99 -2.81 5.57
C LYS A 305 20.37 -2.10 4.27
N GLU A 306 20.26 -2.83 3.20
CA GLU A 306 20.43 -2.32 1.84
C GLU A 306 19.04 -2.17 1.24
N VAL A 307 18.87 -1.19 0.35
CA VAL A 307 17.64 -1.01 -0.43
C VAL A 307 18.02 -1.23 -1.88
N PHE A 308 17.29 -2.10 -2.57
CA PHE A 308 17.60 -2.43 -3.96
C PHE A 308 16.74 -1.68 -4.98
N ASN A 309 15.61 -1.14 -4.55
CA ASN A 309 14.76 -0.30 -5.40
C ASN A 309 13.95 0.68 -4.54
N TYR A 310 13.54 1.77 -5.15
CA TYR A 310 12.54 2.68 -4.59
C TYR A 310 11.41 2.87 -5.57
N LEU A 311 10.18 2.80 -5.08
CA LEU A 311 9.07 3.47 -5.72
C LEU A 311 9.10 4.92 -5.27
N VAL A 312 9.27 5.83 -6.21
CA VAL A 312 9.34 7.26 -5.94
C VAL A 312 8.03 7.91 -6.33
N GLU A 313 7.32 8.43 -5.33
CA GLU A 313 6.16 9.28 -5.54
C GLU A 313 6.63 10.72 -5.73
N VAL A 314 6.19 11.34 -6.79
CA VAL A 314 6.46 12.73 -7.13
C VAL A 314 5.15 13.49 -7.14
N VAL A 315 5.00 14.47 -6.28
CA VAL A 315 3.89 15.43 -6.34
C VAL A 315 4.43 16.72 -6.96
N TYR A 316 3.90 17.09 -8.12
CA TYR A 316 4.28 18.30 -8.82
C TYR A 316 3.04 19.04 -9.34
N GLU A 317 2.95 20.33 -9.07
CA GLU A 317 1.74 21.13 -9.25
C GLU A 317 0.57 20.48 -8.49
N ARG A 318 -0.40 19.91 -9.17
CA ARG A 318 -1.55 19.23 -8.59
C ARG A 318 -1.61 17.74 -8.92
N TYR A 319 -0.53 17.20 -9.50
CA TYR A 319 -0.47 15.83 -9.99
C TYR A 319 0.49 15.00 -9.17
N LYS A 320 0.18 13.75 -9.06
CA LYS A 320 1.01 12.72 -8.45
C LYS A 320 1.48 11.76 -9.51
N PHE A 321 2.77 11.53 -9.54
CA PHE A 321 3.43 10.61 -10.47
C PHE A 321 4.22 9.59 -9.68
N TYR A 322 4.48 8.46 -10.32
CA TYR A 322 5.32 7.44 -9.75
C TYR A 322 6.43 7.06 -10.73
N SER A 323 7.60 6.80 -10.18
CA SER A 323 8.77 6.35 -10.92
C SER A 323 9.52 5.33 -10.09
N TRP A 324 10.20 4.42 -10.75
CA TRP A 324 11.10 3.49 -10.09
C TRP A 324 12.51 4.03 -10.08
N MET A 325 13.27 3.77 -9.02
CA MET A 325 14.67 4.14 -8.88
C MET A 325 15.45 2.90 -8.40
N PRO A 326 15.75 1.96 -9.30
CA PRO A 326 16.48 0.75 -8.94
C PRO A 326 17.97 1.02 -8.76
N VAL A 327 18.60 0.31 -7.83
CA VAL A 327 20.03 0.46 -7.47
C VAL A 327 20.95 0.23 -8.66
N TYR A 328 20.64 -0.74 -9.52
CA TYR A 328 21.49 -1.12 -10.64
C TYR A 328 21.66 -0.01 -11.69
N GLU A 329 20.69 0.87 -11.88
CA GLU A 329 20.82 2.03 -12.78
C GLU A 329 21.84 3.04 -12.22
N THR A 330 21.83 3.24 -10.91
CA THR A 330 22.78 4.10 -10.23
C THR A 330 24.21 3.53 -10.31
N GLU A 331 24.37 2.23 -10.04
CA GLU A 331 25.66 1.54 -10.15
C GLU A 331 26.20 1.60 -11.59
N GLN A 332 25.36 1.33 -12.58
CA GLN A 332 25.74 1.42 -13.99
C GLN A 332 26.25 2.81 -14.37
N ALA A 333 25.60 3.85 -13.85
CA ALA A 333 25.99 5.23 -14.11
C ALA A 333 27.27 5.64 -13.41
N CYS A 334 27.59 5.05 -12.25
CA CYS A 334 28.71 5.44 -11.40
C CYS A 334 29.89 4.46 -11.42
N VAL A 335 29.77 3.35 -12.12
CA VAL A 335 30.76 2.24 -12.10
C VAL A 335 32.18 2.68 -12.50
N SER A 336 32.33 3.69 -13.36
CA SER A 336 33.62 4.21 -13.79
C SER A 336 34.23 5.23 -12.84
N ASP A 337 33.43 5.86 -11.98
CA ASP A 337 33.87 6.84 -10.98
C ASP A 337 32.90 6.83 -9.76
N PRO A 338 33.00 5.84 -8.86
CA PRO A 338 32.13 5.73 -7.69
C PRO A 338 32.37 6.83 -6.65
N GLY A 339 33.48 7.59 -6.76
CA GLY A 339 33.77 8.74 -5.91
C GLY A 339 32.98 10.00 -6.23
N MET A 340 32.29 10.02 -7.38
CA MET A 340 31.54 11.18 -7.83
C MET A 340 30.23 11.38 -7.03
N SER A 341 29.69 12.60 -7.12
CA SER A 341 28.32 12.87 -6.69
C SER A 341 27.36 12.63 -7.88
N TYR A 342 26.37 11.77 -7.67
CA TYR A 342 25.42 11.38 -8.71
C TYR A 342 24.07 12.08 -8.54
N THR A 343 23.44 12.42 -9.66
CA THR A 343 22.07 12.96 -9.69
C THR A 343 21.16 12.04 -10.50
N TYR A 344 20.27 11.35 -9.81
CA TYR A 344 19.24 10.53 -10.43
C TYR A 344 18.15 11.45 -11.00
N LYS A 345 17.81 11.30 -12.28
CA LYS A 345 16.85 12.15 -12.98
C LYS A 345 15.54 11.41 -13.19
N ILE A 346 14.49 11.91 -12.58
CA ILE A 346 13.12 11.44 -12.75
C ILE A 346 12.45 12.34 -13.80
N LYS A 347 12.03 11.76 -14.91
CA LYS A 347 11.35 12.51 -15.97
C LYS A 347 9.85 12.29 -15.87
N LEU A 348 9.09 13.37 -15.67
CA LEU A 348 7.64 13.34 -15.63
C LEU A 348 7.09 13.12 -17.07
N PRO A 349 5.96 12.41 -17.19
CA PRO A 349 5.24 12.34 -18.46
C PRO A 349 4.71 13.72 -18.85
N LYS A 350 4.29 13.87 -20.10
CA LYS A 350 3.63 15.09 -20.54
C LYS A 350 2.27 15.20 -19.83
N ILE A 351 2.06 16.35 -19.21
CA ILE A 351 0.77 16.69 -18.61
C ILE A 351 -0.09 17.29 -19.71
N ASP A 352 -1.10 16.57 -20.16
CA ASP A 352 -2.11 17.04 -21.10
C ASP A 352 -3.52 16.72 -20.59
N GLU A 353 -4.54 17.18 -21.30
CA GLU A 353 -5.95 16.99 -20.92
C GLU A 353 -6.34 15.51 -20.77
N ASN A 354 -5.62 14.60 -21.42
CA ASN A 354 -5.84 13.15 -21.35
C ASN A 354 -5.03 12.48 -20.23
N THR A 355 -3.86 13.03 -19.91
CA THR A 355 -3.01 12.63 -18.77
C THR A 355 -3.57 13.18 -17.45
N TYR A 356 -4.48 14.11 -17.57
CA TYR A 356 -5.07 14.94 -16.54
C TYR A 356 -5.68 14.13 -15.39
N TYR A 357 -6.10 12.92 -15.62
CA TYR A 357 -6.84 12.15 -14.66
C TYR A 357 -6.28 10.75 -14.47
N VAL A 358 -5.07 10.66 -14.00
CA VAL A 358 -4.70 9.50 -13.20
C VAL A 358 -4.77 9.96 -11.75
N PRO A 359 -5.89 9.79 -11.06
CA PRO A 359 -5.93 10.04 -9.65
C PRO A 359 -5.05 8.99 -9.02
N ASP A 360 -3.84 9.37 -8.72
CA ASP A 360 -2.87 8.53 -8.05
C ASP A 360 -3.10 8.60 -6.55
N GLY A 361 -4.10 7.90 -6.09
CA GLY A 361 -4.32 7.54 -4.73
C GLY A 361 -4.31 8.69 -3.72
N ASP A 362 -3.22 9.00 -3.15
CA ASP A 362 -3.07 9.96 -2.08
C ASP A 362 -2.67 11.32 -2.61
N TYR A 363 -3.51 11.90 -3.37
CA TYR A 363 -3.29 13.23 -3.89
C TYR A 363 -3.17 14.26 -2.80
N VAL A 364 -2.01 14.79 -2.60
CA VAL A 364 -1.80 15.93 -1.71
C VAL A 364 -2.56 17.15 -2.22
N ASP A 365 -2.67 17.30 -3.54
CA ASP A 365 -3.31 18.44 -4.18
C ASP A 365 -4.80 18.27 -4.48
N ARG A 366 -5.42 17.19 -4.04
CA ARG A 366 -6.87 17.01 -4.19
C ARG A 366 -7.66 18.11 -3.48
N ASN A 367 -7.10 18.72 -2.45
CA ASN A 367 -7.69 19.89 -1.80
C ASN A 367 -7.79 21.10 -2.74
N VAL A 368 -6.85 21.28 -3.67
CA VAL A 368 -6.90 22.34 -4.69
C VAL A 368 -8.10 22.15 -5.61
N GLU A 369 -8.35 20.92 -6.07
CA GLU A 369 -9.56 20.62 -6.86
C GLU A 369 -10.83 20.81 -6.03
N PHE A 370 -10.84 20.34 -4.78
CA PHE A 370 -11.94 20.56 -3.86
C PHE A 370 -12.24 22.04 -3.68
N ASP A 371 -11.22 22.89 -3.53
CA ASP A 371 -11.39 24.33 -3.35
C ASP A 371 -11.96 25.02 -4.58
N ARG A 372 -11.75 24.48 -5.78
CA ARG A 372 -12.31 24.99 -7.04
C ARG A 372 -13.77 24.64 -7.26
N LEU A 373 -14.29 23.62 -6.59
CA LEU A 373 -15.69 23.24 -6.70
C LEU A 373 -16.56 24.40 -6.20
N GLN A 374 -17.64 24.67 -6.91
CA GLN A 374 -18.63 25.66 -6.51
C GLN A 374 -19.76 24.98 -5.72
N GLY A 375 -20.46 25.75 -4.90
CA GLY A 375 -21.58 25.23 -4.10
C GLY A 375 -21.14 24.66 -2.75
N TRP A 376 -21.90 23.72 -2.26
CA TRP A 376 -21.65 23.04 -0.98
C TRP A 376 -20.81 21.79 -1.21
N LYS A 377 -19.76 21.65 -0.43
CA LYS A 377 -18.75 20.63 -0.65
C LYS A 377 -18.21 20.06 0.65
N PHE A 378 -18.00 18.74 0.66
CA PHE A 378 -17.55 18.00 1.83
C PHE A 378 -16.33 17.16 1.46
N ARG A 379 -15.26 17.36 2.22
CA ARG A 379 -14.03 16.59 2.11
C ARG A 379 -14.23 15.21 2.71
N CYS A 380 -14.01 14.18 1.93
CA CYS A 380 -14.10 12.80 2.36
C CYS A 380 -12.72 12.17 2.47
N LYS A 381 -12.39 11.70 3.68
CA LYS A 381 -11.23 10.85 3.91
C LYS A 381 -11.67 9.40 3.81
N VAL A 382 -11.12 8.68 2.83
CA VAL A 382 -11.50 7.32 2.52
C VAL A 382 -10.47 6.35 3.07
N PHE A 383 -10.91 5.35 3.82
CA PHE A 383 -10.09 4.23 4.28
C PHE A 383 -10.52 2.98 3.57
N VAL A 384 -9.59 2.29 2.91
CA VAL A 384 -9.88 1.03 2.22
C VAL A 384 -9.06 -0.09 2.84
N GLU A 385 -9.74 -1.17 3.19
CA GLU A 385 -9.07 -2.35 3.72
C GLU A 385 -8.12 -2.96 2.66
N LYS A 386 -6.90 -3.39 3.08
CA LYS A 386 -5.82 -3.80 2.17
C LYS A 386 -6.19 -4.97 1.26
N GLN A 387 -6.88 -5.99 1.79
CA GLN A 387 -7.29 -7.13 0.96
C GLN A 387 -8.42 -6.75 0.00
N THR A 388 -9.37 -5.94 0.45
CA THR A 388 -10.39 -5.33 -0.43
C THR A 388 -9.74 -4.55 -1.57
N MET A 389 -8.70 -3.79 -1.26
CA MET A 389 -7.94 -3.04 -2.26
C MET A 389 -7.26 -3.98 -3.28
N ALA A 390 -6.63 -5.06 -2.80
CA ALA A 390 -5.99 -6.06 -3.64
C ALA A 390 -7.00 -6.78 -4.56
N ASP A 391 -8.13 -7.21 -4.03
CA ASP A 391 -9.18 -7.94 -4.78
C ASP A 391 -9.83 -7.09 -5.88
N HIS A 392 -9.78 -5.77 -5.72
CA HIS A 392 -10.37 -4.83 -6.67
C HIS A 392 -9.37 -4.17 -7.64
N GLY A 393 -8.16 -4.72 -7.77
CA GLY A 393 -7.18 -4.30 -8.77
C GLY A 393 -6.09 -3.35 -8.25
N GLY A 394 -5.93 -3.31 -6.92
CA GLY A 394 -4.90 -2.51 -6.26
C GLY A 394 -5.29 -1.05 -6.07
N ARG A 395 -4.39 -0.31 -5.45
CA ARG A 395 -4.64 1.06 -4.97
C ARG A 395 -5.14 2.01 -6.06
N MET A 396 -4.50 2.00 -7.23
CA MET A 396 -4.86 2.89 -8.34
C MET A 396 -6.25 2.62 -8.89
N GLU A 397 -6.57 1.35 -9.10
CA GLU A 397 -7.88 0.97 -9.64
C GLU A 397 -9.00 1.23 -8.63
N VAL A 398 -8.75 0.95 -7.36
CA VAL A 398 -9.71 1.25 -6.28
C VAL A 398 -9.94 2.76 -6.18
N LEU A 399 -8.91 3.56 -6.31
CA LEU A 399 -9.05 5.01 -6.25
C LEU A 399 -9.91 5.55 -7.40
N LYS A 400 -9.67 5.11 -8.64
CA LYS A 400 -10.51 5.47 -9.80
C LYS A 400 -11.97 5.09 -9.56
N LYS A 401 -12.19 3.89 -9.01
CA LYS A 401 -13.53 3.40 -8.67
C LYS A 401 -14.17 4.24 -7.57
N MET A 402 -13.40 4.63 -6.55
CA MET A 402 -13.89 5.51 -5.47
C MET A 402 -14.20 6.92 -5.98
N ASP A 403 -13.35 7.51 -6.80
CA ASP A 403 -13.64 8.82 -7.42
C ASP A 403 -14.94 8.79 -8.23
N LYS A 404 -15.12 7.73 -9.02
CA LYS A 404 -16.38 7.55 -9.76
C LYS A 404 -17.57 7.39 -8.81
N LEU A 405 -17.44 6.55 -7.80
CA LEU A 405 -18.50 6.31 -6.81
C LEU A 405 -18.90 7.61 -6.09
N MET A 406 -17.92 8.41 -5.66
CA MET A 406 -18.16 9.70 -5.02
C MET A 406 -18.83 10.70 -5.95
N LYS A 407 -18.44 10.73 -7.23
CA LYS A 407 -19.06 11.57 -8.25
C LYS A 407 -20.50 11.13 -8.51
N ASP A 408 -20.73 9.85 -8.68
CA ASP A 408 -22.06 9.27 -8.90
C ASP A 408 -22.97 9.56 -7.69
N ALA A 409 -22.47 9.36 -6.47
CA ALA A 409 -23.19 9.68 -5.24
C ALA A 409 -23.51 11.19 -5.12
N SER A 410 -22.56 12.06 -5.44
CA SER A 410 -22.78 13.51 -5.42
C SER A 410 -23.88 13.94 -6.39
N ALA A 411 -24.02 13.27 -7.54
CA ALA A 411 -25.04 13.58 -8.53
C ALA A 411 -26.47 13.47 -7.97
N TYR A 412 -26.72 12.57 -7.02
CA TYR A 412 -28.01 12.45 -6.33
C TYR A 412 -28.38 13.71 -5.53
N PHE A 413 -27.39 14.45 -5.04
CA PHE A 413 -27.59 15.70 -4.30
C PHE A 413 -27.66 16.93 -5.21
N GLN A 414 -27.44 16.78 -6.51
CA GLN A 414 -27.45 17.87 -7.49
C GLN A 414 -28.79 17.92 -8.22
N VAL A 415 -29.86 18.00 -7.46
CA VAL A 415 -31.23 18.01 -7.97
C VAL A 415 -31.95 19.27 -7.52
N LYS A 416 -33.07 19.58 -8.22
CA LYS A 416 -33.92 20.75 -7.85
C LYS A 416 -34.40 20.66 -6.40
N GLY A 417 -34.31 21.74 -5.69
CA GLY A 417 -34.67 21.84 -4.27
C GLY A 417 -33.50 21.60 -3.30
N ILE A 418 -32.34 21.22 -3.83
CA ILE A 418 -31.10 21.10 -3.04
C ILE A 418 -30.10 22.13 -3.54
N ASN A 419 -29.69 23.05 -2.66
CA ASN A 419 -28.73 24.12 -2.97
C ASN A 419 -29.03 24.89 -4.26
N ASP A 420 -30.30 25.25 -4.49
CA ASP A 420 -30.68 25.95 -5.70
C ASP A 420 -30.02 27.33 -5.84
N ALA A 421 -29.73 28.01 -4.72
CA ALA A 421 -28.99 29.26 -4.72
C ALA A 421 -27.54 29.13 -5.20
N GLY A 422 -26.92 27.95 -5.01
CA GLY A 422 -25.59 27.60 -5.49
C GLY A 422 -25.61 26.87 -6.84
N GLY A 423 -26.75 26.79 -7.53
CA GLY A 423 -26.87 26.11 -8.81
C GLY A 423 -26.89 24.57 -8.71
N ASN A 424 -27.45 24.02 -7.62
CA ASN A 424 -27.52 22.59 -7.35
C ASN A 424 -26.17 21.88 -7.27
N GLN A 425 -25.12 22.61 -6.92
CA GLN A 425 -23.76 22.06 -6.79
C GLN A 425 -23.54 21.61 -5.35
N PHE A 426 -23.66 20.31 -5.15
CA PHE A 426 -23.42 19.66 -3.87
C PHE A 426 -22.47 18.49 -4.09
N HIS A 427 -21.30 18.50 -3.41
CA HIS A 427 -20.23 17.58 -3.66
C HIS A 427 -19.75 16.87 -2.40
N PHE A 428 -19.70 15.57 -2.43
CA PHE A 428 -18.86 14.75 -1.57
C PHE A 428 -17.61 14.39 -2.37
N TYR A 429 -16.44 14.87 -1.93
CA TYR A 429 -15.22 14.78 -2.69
C TYR A 429 -14.13 14.06 -1.89
N MET A 430 -13.56 13.01 -2.47
CA MET A 430 -12.46 12.30 -1.83
C MET A 430 -11.18 13.14 -1.90
N THR A 431 -10.72 13.62 -0.77
CA THR A 431 -9.47 14.38 -0.66
C THR A 431 -8.27 13.50 -0.36
N GLU A 432 -8.50 12.37 0.32
CA GLU A 432 -7.44 11.44 0.71
C GLU A 432 -7.96 10.00 0.72
N MET A 433 -7.12 9.04 0.31
CA MET A 433 -7.40 7.61 0.45
C MET A 433 -6.24 6.91 1.14
N LEU A 434 -6.52 6.19 2.22
CA LEU A 434 -5.55 5.48 3.05
C LEU A 434 -5.86 3.99 3.13
N PRO A 435 -4.85 3.13 3.07
CA PRO A 435 -5.04 1.71 3.38
C PRO A 435 -5.17 1.49 4.87
N PHE A 436 -5.92 0.46 5.28
CA PHE A 436 -5.94 -0.02 6.65
C PHE A 436 -6.03 -1.55 6.69
N GLU A 437 -5.78 -2.13 7.85
CA GLU A 437 -5.94 -3.57 8.10
C GLU A 437 -6.95 -3.80 9.21
N GLY A 438 -7.75 -4.86 9.07
CA GLY A 438 -8.67 -5.29 10.11
C GLY A 438 -10.11 -4.82 9.89
N ARG A 439 -10.84 -4.60 11.00
CA ARG A 439 -12.28 -4.35 10.97
C ARG A 439 -12.62 -2.88 10.81
N SER A 440 -13.67 -2.58 10.05
CA SER A 440 -14.23 -1.23 9.91
C SER A 440 -14.61 -0.61 11.25
N SER A 441 -15.08 -1.42 12.19
CA SER A 441 -15.48 -0.98 13.53
C SER A 441 -14.34 -0.28 14.29
N ALA A 442 -13.09 -0.68 14.07
CA ALA A 442 -11.95 -0.03 14.71
C ALA A 442 -11.81 1.46 14.30
N LEU A 443 -12.11 1.76 13.02
CA LEU A 443 -12.10 3.12 12.50
C LEU A 443 -13.42 3.86 12.73
N MET A 444 -14.56 3.13 12.74
CA MET A 444 -15.88 3.71 13.01
C MET A 444 -16.00 4.28 14.43
N TYR A 445 -15.37 3.62 15.41
CA TYR A 445 -15.43 4.05 16.81
C TYR A 445 -14.25 4.91 17.25
N ASP A 446 -13.29 5.17 16.36
CA ASP A 446 -12.17 6.05 16.64
C ASP A 446 -12.59 7.51 16.64
N LYS A 447 -12.77 8.08 17.83
CA LYS A 447 -13.16 9.48 18.01
C LYS A 447 -12.03 10.49 17.77
N SER A 448 -10.79 10.04 17.59
CA SER A 448 -9.65 10.93 17.32
C SER A 448 -9.88 11.79 16.06
N GLY A 449 -10.66 11.28 15.12
CA GLY A 449 -11.03 11.99 13.90
C GLY A 449 -12.05 13.13 14.08
N GLU A 450 -12.73 13.24 15.21
CA GLU A 450 -13.69 14.34 15.45
C GLU A 450 -13.00 15.71 15.53
N SER A 451 -11.74 15.73 15.99
CA SER A 451 -10.91 16.93 16.07
C SER A 451 -10.07 17.19 14.80
N ASP A 452 -10.00 16.23 13.87
CA ASP A 452 -9.27 16.39 12.61
C ASP A 452 -10.06 17.27 11.63
N LEU A 453 -9.58 18.50 11.45
CA LEU A 453 -10.21 19.48 10.55
C LEU A 453 -9.82 19.31 9.07
N SER A 454 -9.01 18.31 8.74
CA SER A 454 -8.57 18.08 7.37
C SER A 454 -9.65 17.44 6.47
N TYR A 455 -10.69 16.85 7.07
CA TYR A 455 -11.82 16.26 6.35
C TYR A 455 -13.16 16.51 7.07
N ASP A 456 -14.25 16.26 6.37
CA ASP A 456 -15.61 16.47 6.87
C ASP A 456 -16.34 15.14 7.11
N VAL A 457 -16.09 14.13 6.28
CA VAL A 457 -16.69 12.79 6.38
C VAL A 457 -15.62 11.73 6.25
N ARG A 458 -15.68 10.69 7.10
CA ARG A 458 -14.86 9.48 6.99
C ARG A 458 -15.66 8.39 6.30
N VAL A 459 -15.12 7.84 5.22
CA VAL A 459 -15.71 6.73 4.49
C VAL A 459 -14.81 5.51 4.65
N ILE A 460 -15.34 4.42 5.14
CA ILE A 460 -14.59 3.19 5.39
C ILE A 460 -15.11 2.11 4.44
N VAL A 461 -14.22 1.52 3.66
CA VAL A 461 -14.55 0.52 2.64
C VAL A 461 -13.88 -0.81 3.00
N ASN A 462 -14.68 -1.83 3.26
CA ASN A 462 -14.19 -3.15 3.65
C ASN A 462 -15.14 -4.25 3.15
N ALA A 463 -14.80 -4.84 2.00
CA ALA A 463 -15.56 -5.95 1.44
C ALA A 463 -15.05 -7.33 1.92
N HIS A 464 -14.01 -7.36 2.72
CA HIS A 464 -13.33 -8.59 3.15
C HIS A 464 -13.48 -8.89 4.65
N ALA A 465 -14.23 -8.08 5.36
CA ALA A 465 -14.34 -8.22 6.80
C ALA A 465 -15.13 -9.48 7.21
N ALA A 466 -14.81 -9.97 8.38
CA ALA A 466 -15.57 -10.98 9.07
C ALA A 466 -16.95 -10.44 9.49
N ASP A 467 -17.87 -11.35 9.82
CA ASP A 467 -19.22 -11.04 10.27
C ASP A 467 -19.30 -9.81 11.19
N GLY A 468 -20.14 -8.85 10.83
CA GLY A 468 -20.35 -7.61 11.58
C GLY A 468 -19.75 -6.33 10.99
N ASP A 469 -18.99 -6.41 9.89
CA ASP A 469 -18.59 -5.23 9.12
C ASP A 469 -19.51 -5.01 7.94
N VAL A 470 -20.71 -4.53 8.21
CA VAL A 470 -21.73 -4.22 7.23
C VAL A 470 -21.70 -2.74 6.86
N SER A 471 -22.37 -2.41 5.76
CA SER A 471 -22.57 -1.02 5.39
C SER A 471 -23.47 -0.33 6.39
N GLY A 472 -23.16 0.90 6.69
CA GLY A 472 -23.94 1.68 7.63
C GLY A 472 -23.33 3.05 7.94
N GLY A 473 -24.19 3.97 8.34
CA GLY A 473 -23.84 5.24 8.93
C GLY A 473 -24.47 5.37 10.31
N TRP A 474 -24.01 6.33 11.07
CA TRP A 474 -24.48 6.55 12.42
C TRP A 474 -24.92 8.00 12.58
N LEU A 475 -26.14 8.20 13.01
CA LEU A 475 -26.59 9.51 13.46
C LEU A 475 -26.14 9.77 14.91
N PRO A 476 -25.49 10.85 15.17
CA PRO A 476 -24.93 11.94 14.37
C PRO A 476 -23.41 11.80 14.17
N ALA A 477 -22.93 10.82 13.49
CA ALA A 477 -21.48 10.64 13.30
C ALA A 477 -21.04 11.02 11.88
N PRO A 478 -19.86 11.61 11.72
CA PRO A 478 -19.27 11.90 10.41
C PRO A 478 -18.59 10.64 9.81
N TYR A 479 -19.00 9.44 10.21
CA TYR A 479 -18.43 8.17 9.82
C TYR A 479 -19.48 7.32 9.13
N LEU A 480 -19.07 6.68 8.06
CA LEU A 480 -19.89 5.69 7.36
C LEU A 480 -19.02 4.56 6.83
N SER A 481 -19.61 3.40 6.68
CA SER A 481 -18.93 2.23 6.10
C SER A 481 -19.70 1.68 4.90
N VAL A 482 -18.93 1.14 3.96
CA VAL A 482 -19.42 0.32 2.85
C VAL A 482 -18.76 -1.05 3.03
N GLY A 483 -19.57 -2.07 3.34
CA GLY A 483 -19.09 -3.35 3.83
C GLY A 483 -19.26 -4.49 2.83
N HIS A 484 -19.03 -5.71 3.32
CA HIS A 484 -19.08 -6.96 2.56
C HIS A 484 -20.48 -7.37 2.10
N ASP A 485 -21.51 -6.76 2.66
CA ASP A 485 -22.92 -6.98 2.27
C ASP A 485 -23.26 -6.46 0.86
N PHE A 486 -22.33 -5.73 0.22
CA PHE A 486 -22.49 -5.24 -1.14
C PHE A 486 -21.67 -6.04 -2.15
N SER A 487 -22.34 -6.88 -2.93
CA SER A 487 -21.71 -7.67 -4.00
C SER A 487 -21.16 -6.83 -5.16
N GLY A 488 -21.53 -5.58 -5.26
CA GLY A 488 -21.06 -4.64 -6.29
C GLY A 488 -20.46 -3.38 -5.69
N LEU A 489 -19.41 -3.51 -4.90
CA LEU A 489 -18.83 -2.49 -4.02
C LEU A 489 -18.68 -1.08 -4.62
N PHE A 490 -18.48 -0.96 -5.94
CA PHE A 490 -18.22 0.32 -6.61
C PHE A 490 -19.28 0.69 -7.66
N GLN A 491 -20.44 0.03 -7.69
CA GLN A 491 -21.46 0.26 -8.71
C GLN A 491 -22.86 -0.09 -8.25
N GLY A 492 -23.86 0.37 -8.98
CA GLY A 492 -25.27 0.02 -8.77
C GLY A 492 -25.73 0.29 -7.34
N TYR A 493 -26.17 -0.72 -6.64
CA TYR A 493 -26.71 -0.64 -5.29
C TYR A 493 -25.76 -0.01 -4.25
N ALA A 494 -24.44 -0.15 -4.45
CA ALA A 494 -23.47 0.50 -3.57
C ALA A 494 -23.49 2.03 -3.67
N VAL A 495 -23.87 2.58 -4.83
CA VAL A 495 -24.07 4.04 -4.99
C VAL A 495 -25.24 4.48 -4.14
N ASP A 496 -26.38 3.78 -4.24
CA ASP A 496 -27.62 4.12 -3.49
C ASP A 496 -27.36 4.02 -1.97
N ALA A 497 -26.66 2.99 -1.54
CA ALA A 497 -26.26 2.83 -0.15
C ALA A 497 -25.35 3.96 0.34
N LEU A 498 -24.33 4.31 -0.43
CA LEU A 498 -23.43 5.41 -0.08
C LEU A 498 -24.20 6.73 0.00
N VAL A 499 -25.15 6.98 -0.91
CA VAL A 499 -26.01 8.16 -0.90
C VAL A 499 -26.89 8.18 0.35
N HIS A 500 -27.46 7.05 0.73
CA HIS A 500 -28.25 6.89 1.97
C HIS A 500 -27.38 7.24 3.21
N GLU A 501 -26.17 6.67 3.29
CA GLU A 501 -25.25 6.93 4.41
C GLU A 501 -24.76 8.39 4.45
N PHE A 502 -24.59 9.02 3.29
CA PHE A 502 -24.36 10.47 3.23
C PHE A 502 -25.55 11.26 3.74
N GLY A 503 -26.76 10.77 3.55
CA GLY A 503 -27.97 11.31 4.14
C GLY A 503 -27.89 11.36 5.66
N HIS A 504 -27.44 10.29 6.30
CA HIS A 504 -27.18 10.27 7.75
C HIS A 504 -26.14 11.30 8.17
N SER A 505 -25.09 11.47 7.36
CA SER A 505 -24.08 12.51 7.63
C SER A 505 -24.67 13.94 7.58
N ARG A 506 -25.85 14.10 7.01
CA ARG A 506 -26.61 15.36 6.96
C ARG A 506 -27.76 15.43 8.00
N GLY A 507 -27.78 14.50 8.95
CA GLY A 507 -28.73 14.48 10.06
C GLY A 507 -30.07 13.80 9.78
N MET A 508 -30.24 13.20 8.61
CA MET A 508 -31.47 12.50 8.28
C MET A 508 -31.59 11.16 9.01
N ILE A 509 -32.78 10.85 9.50
CA ILE A 509 -33.12 9.54 10.06
C ILE A 509 -33.49 8.57 8.96
N ASP A 510 -33.44 7.29 9.27
CA ASP A 510 -34.09 6.24 8.49
C ASP A 510 -35.59 6.39 8.51
N LEU A 511 -36.20 6.72 7.37
CA LEU A 511 -37.63 6.87 7.32
C LEU A 511 -38.37 5.54 7.59
N TYR A 512 -37.77 4.40 7.19
CA TYR A 512 -38.35 3.08 7.51
C TYR A 512 -38.38 2.78 9.02
N ALA A 513 -37.57 3.45 9.82
CA ALA A 513 -37.58 3.30 11.28
C ALA A 513 -38.84 3.86 11.92
N THR A 514 -39.61 4.68 11.18
CA THR A 514 -40.88 5.25 11.62
C THR A 514 -42.08 4.35 11.30
N GLU A 515 -41.86 3.27 10.53
CA GLU A 515 -42.93 2.45 9.97
C GLU A 515 -43.56 1.45 10.97
N VAL A 516 -44.84 1.13 10.74
CA VAL A 516 -45.52 -0.03 11.30
C VAL A 516 -45.88 -0.95 10.15
N LYS A 517 -45.07 -2.01 9.95
CA LYS A 517 -45.08 -2.81 8.71
C LYS A 517 -46.24 -3.82 8.63
N GLU A 518 -46.68 -4.34 9.78
CA GLU A 518 -47.73 -5.35 9.87
C GLU A 518 -48.91 -4.86 10.71
N ALA A 519 -50.10 -5.28 10.36
CA ALA A 519 -51.34 -4.96 11.10
C ALA A 519 -51.27 -5.42 12.57
N SER A 520 -50.61 -6.56 12.82
CA SER A 520 -50.34 -7.07 14.16
C SER A 520 -49.42 -6.18 14.97
N GLY A 521 -48.63 -5.33 14.31
CA GLY A 521 -47.80 -4.31 14.94
C GLY A 521 -48.56 -3.11 15.50
N ASN A 522 -49.85 -2.95 15.15
CA ASN A 522 -50.73 -1.94 15.74
C ASN A 522 -51.92 -2.61 16.46
N PRO A 523 -51.79 -2.87 17.77
CA PRO A 523 -52.82 -3.56 18.53
C PRO A 523 -54.08 -2.73 18.81
N ILE A 524 -54.09 -1.43 18.44
CA ILE A 524 -55.20 -0.53 18.70
C ILE A 524 -56.26 -0.62 17.57
N THR A 525 -55.82 -0.54 16.32
CA THR A 525 -56.73 -0.54 15.17
C THR A 525 -56.34 -1.55 14.10
N GLY A 526 -55.17 -2.15 14.14
CA GLY A 526 -54.65 -3.01 13.09
C GLY A 526 -54.16 -2.29 11.83
N GLU A 527 -54.03 -0.97 11.86
CA GLU A 527 -53.51 -0.17 10.73
C GLU A 527 -52.00 -0.23 10.61
N THR A 528 -51.49 -0.08 9.40
CA THR A 528 -50.07 0.03 9.10
C THR A 528 -49.70 1.45 8.78
N TYR A 529 -48.46 1.82 9.03
CA TYR A 529 -47.88 3.08 8.58
C TYR A 529 -46.71 2.80 7.64
N LYS A 530 -46.72 3.43 6.50
CA LYS A 530 -45.60 3.43 5.55
C LYS A 530 -45.12 4.85 5.35
N ALA A 531 -43.85 5.06 5.60
CA ALA A 531 -43.20 6.35 5.35
C ALA A 531 -43.14 6.61 3.82
N GLN A 532 -42.97 7.87 3.49
CA GLN A 532 -42.79 8.28 2.11
C GLN A 532 -41.59 7.58 1.48
N LYS A 533 -41.76 7.07 0.27
CA LYS A 533 -40.68 6.46 -0.49
C LYS A 533 -39.60 7.49 -0.82
N GLY A 534 -38.34 7.05 -0.74
CA GLY A 534 -37.20 7.89 -1.02
C GLY A 534 -35.88 7.21 -0.61
N ILE A 535 -34.77 7.88 -0.84
CA ILE A 535 -33.44 7.33 -0.55
C ILE A 535 -33.27 6.95 0.93
N MET A 536 -33.89 7.70 1.84
CA MET A 536 -33.84 7.41 3.29
C MET A 536 -34.87 6.34 3.73
N ASN A 537 -35.53 5.66 2.78
CA ASN A 537 -36.43 4.56 3.05
C ASN A 537 -35.95 3.26 2.36
N TYR A 538 -36.34 2.10 2.90
CA TYR A 538 -35.95 0.80 2.35
C TYR A 538 -37.13 0.14 1.61
N PRO A 539 -36.94 -0.60 0.52
CA PRO A 539 -35.69 -0.85 -0.19
C PRO A 539 -35.20 0.35 -1.01
N TYR A 540 -33.90 0.51 -1.07
CA TYR A 540 -33.28 1.53 -1.92
C TYR A 540 -33.62 1.24 -3.39
N GLY A 541 -34.32 2.03 -4.04
CA GLY A 541 -34.74 1.84 -5.44
C GLY A 541 -35.51 3.02 -5.96
N GLU A 542 -35.88 3.88 -5.03
CA GLU A 542 -36.49 5.17 -5.34
C GLU A 542 -35.40 6.26 -5.15
N THR A 543 -34.87 6.76 -6.24
CA THR A 543 -33.81 7.76 -6.26
C THR A 543 -34.30 9.19 -5.96
N VAL A 544 -35.32 9.30 -5.11
CA VAL A 544 -35.99 10.56 -4.85
C VAL A 544 -35.72 11.03 -3.42
N TRP A 545 -35.30 12.27 -3.26
CA TRP A 545 -35.31 12.96 -1.99
C TRP A 545 -36.70 13.46 -1.65
N THR A 546 -37.21 13.10 -0.49
CA THR A 546 -38.46 13.64 0.05
C THR A 546 -38.27 15.12 0.39
N GLU A 547 -39.35 15.87 0.59
CA GLU A 547 -39.25 17.28 1.02
C GLU A 547 -38.56 17.40 2.39
N TYR A 548 -38.82 16.44 3.28
CA TYR A 548 -38.06 16.31 4.53
C TYR A 548 -36.54 16.18 4.27
N SER A 549 -36.15 15.27 3.40
CA SER A 549 -34.73 15.04 3.09
C SER A 549 -34.09 16.29 2.48
N LYS A 550 -34.74 16.98 1.56
CA LYS A 550 -34.24 18.21 0.96
C LYS A 550 -34.07 19.32 2.01
N MET A 551 -35.03 19.46 2.91
CA MET A 551 -34.95 20.43 4.01
C MET A 551 -33.72 20.13 4.88
N MET A 552 -33.52 18.87 5.30
CA MET A 552 -32.40 18.48 6.14
C MET A 552 -31.05 18.70 5.46
N ILE A 553 -30.92 18.34 4.18
CA ILE A 553 -29.70 18.56 3.39
C ILE A 553 -29.38 20.05 3.33
N ASN A 554 -30.35 20.88 2.96
CA ASN A 554 -30.17 22.30 2.82
C ASN A 554 -29.80 22.98 4.15
N ALA A 555 -30.49 22.62 5.22
CA ALA A 555 -30.24 23.19 6.55
C ALA A 555 -28.91 22.72 7.19
N SER A 556 -28.35 21.62 6.70
CA SER A 556 -27.07 21.07 7.17
C SER A 556 -25.86 21.48 6.30
N ALA A 557 -26.10 22.15 5.20
CA ALA A 557 -25.08 22.37 4.17
C ALA A 557 -23.87 23.19 4.63
N ASP A 558 -24.11 24.15 5.52
CA ASP A 558 -23.05 24.99 6.12
C ASP A 558 -22.34 24.32 7.31
N LYS A 559 -22.75 23.11 7.67
CA LYS A 559 -22.17 22.36 8.80
C LYS A 559 -21.16 21.34 8.30
N ARG A 560 -19.96 21.42 8.82
CA ARG A 560 -18.90 20.44 8.54
C ARG A 560 -19.29 19.03 9.02
N ILE A 561 -19.70 18.92 10.26
CA ILE A 561 -20.11 17.65 10.90
C ILE A 561 -21.61 17.57 10.89
N CYS A 562 -22.13 16.37 10.73
CA CYS A 562 -23.55 16.12 10.73
C CYS A 562 -24.23 16.73 11.96
N ILE A 563 -25.40 17.26 11.67
CA ILE A 563 -26.25 17.85 12.70
C ILE A 563 -27.02 16.69 13.32
N LYS A 564 -27.21 16.80 14.62
CA LYS A 564 -28.20 15.97 15.31
C LYS A 564 -29.57 16.27 14.75
N HIS A 565 -30.33 15.25 14.37
CA HIS A 565 -31.69 15.49 13.86
C HIS A 565 -32.55 16.30 14.83
N HIS A 566 -32.36 16.13 16.15
CA HIS A 566 -33.00 16.94 17.19
C HIS A 566 -32.79 18.46 17.06
N THR A 567 -31.79 18.92 16.28
CA THR A 567 -31.60 20.35 16.00
C THR A 567 -32.80 20.96 15.26
N PHE A 568 -33.56 20.14 14.56
CA PHE A 568 -34.77 20.54 13.83
C PHE A 568 -36.07 20.24 14.61
N LEU A 569 -35.97 19.99 15.89
CA LEU A 569 -37.10 19.88 16.79
C LEU A 569 -37.10 21.04 17.78
N SER A 570 -38.22 21.69 17.92
CA SER A 570 -38.42 22.71 18.96
C SER A 570 -38.38 22.08 20.35
N GLU A 571 -37.91 22.81 21.36
CA GLU A 571 -37.98 22.38 22.77
C GLU A 571 -39.43 22.20 23.26
N THR A 572 -40.36 22.98 22.72
CA THR A 572 -41.79 22.86 22.98
C THR A 572 -42.50 22.34 21.77
N PHE A 573 -43.56 21.58 22.00
CA PHE A 573 -44.33 20.96 20.90
C PHE A 573 -45.82 21.00 21.18
N ASN A 574 -46.59 21.18 20.11
CA ASN A 574 -48.03 21.26 20.17
C ASN A 574 -48.69 20.40 19.08
N VAL A 575 -49.87 19.94 19.35
CA VAL A 575 -50.76 19.40 18.33
C VAL A 575 -52.05 20.25 18.31
N LYS A 576 -52.41 20.75 17.14
CA LYS A 576 -53.63 21.50 16.94
C LYS A 576 -54.64 20.66 16.18
N VAL A 577 -55.83 20.52 16.70
CA VAL A 577 -56.95 19.82 16.05
C VAL A 577 -57.91 20.84 15.47
N VAL A 578 -58.26 20.71 14.20
CA VAL A 578 -59.18 21.57 13.49
C VAL A 578 -60.24 20.77 12.77
N LYS A 579 -61.40 21.37 12.54
CA LYS A 579 -62.41 20.81 11.63
C LYS A 579 -62.00 21.07 10.18
N LYS A 580 -62.70 20.45 9.24
CA LYS A 580 -62.43 20.58 7.80
C LYS A 580 -62.46 22.06 7.32
N ASP A 581 -63.24 22.91 7.96
CA ASP A 581 -63.32 24.36 7.67
C ASP A 581 -62.20 25.18 8.33
N GLY A 582 -61.25 24.53 9.01
CA GLY A 582 -60.14 25.17 9.73
C GLY A 582 -60.49 25.68 11.13
N SER A 583 -61.76 25.55 11.58
CA SER A 583 -62.14 25.96 12.92
C SER A 583 -61.54 25.05 14.01
N PRO A 584 -61.09 25.62 15.15
CA PRO A 584 -60.47 24.80 16.21
C PRO A 584 -61.45 23.84 16.87
N VAL A 585 -60.95 22.70 17.28
CA VAL A 585 -61.72 21.68 18.01
C VAL A 585 -61.32 21.73 19.48
N ALA A 586 -62.14 22.33 20.31
CA ALA A 586 -61.94 22.41 21.74
C ALA A 586 -62.46 21.14 22.46
N GLY A 587 -61.74 20.69 23.52
CA GLY A 587 -62.15 19.55 24.34
C GLY A 587 -62.05 18.20 23.67
N ALA A 588 -61.30 18.07 22.56
CA ALA A 588 -61.01 16.76 22.02
C ALA A 588 -59.98 16.03 22.91
N LEU A 589 -60.31 14.81 23.31
CA LEU A 589 -59.37 13.97 24.06
C LEU A 589 -58.39 13.31 23.10
N LEU A 590 -57.08 13.57 23.32
CA LEU A 590 -55.99 12.98 22.56
C LEU A 590 -55.25 11.93 23.39
N LYS A 591 -54.91 10.79 22.78
CA LYS A 591 -54.04 9.76 23.34
C LYS A 591 -52.93 9.47 22.35
N PHE A 592 -51.66 9.52 22.82
CA PHE A 592 -50.47 9.36 21.99
C PHE A 592 -49.80 8.05 22.33
N TYR A 593 -49.86 7.09 21.40
CA TYR A 593 -49.28 5.75 21.53
C TYR A 593 -47.94 5.71 20.80
N PRO A 594 -46.82 5.49 21.51
CA PRO A 594 -45.49 5.63 20.91
C PRO A 594 -45.13 4.42 20.01
N VAL A 595 -44.37 4.72 18.95
CA VAL A 595 -43.64 3.79 18.09
C VAL A 595 -42.15 4.10 18.26
N GLU A 596 -41.46 3.21 18.92
CA GLU A 596 -39.99 3.34 19.05
C GLU A 596 -39.33 3.04 17.70
N GLY A 597 -38.26 3.76 17.39
CA GLY A 597 -37.52 3.58 16.14
C GLY A 597 -37.07 2.13 15.93
N TYR A 598 -37.30 1.62 14.74
CA TYR A 598 -37.01 0.23 14.32
C TYR A 598 -37.84 -0.86 15.06
N SER A 599 -38.75 -0.50 15.94
CA SER A 599 -39.63 -1.48 16.59
C SER A 599 -40.71 -2.01 15.67
N TYR A 600 -41.16 -1.20 14.71
CA TYR A 600 -42.24 -1.47 13.78
C TYR A 600 -43.59 -1.74 14.47
N LYS A 601 -43.71 -1.38 15.75
CA LYS A 601 -44.85 -1.71 16.62
C LYS A 601 -45.32 -0.49 17.41
N VAL A 602 -46.62 -0.34 17.49
CA VAL A 602 -47.28 0.61 18.37
C VAL A 602 -47.31 0.05 19.79
N THR A 603 -46.86 0.80 20.77
CA THR A 603 -47.00 0.44 22.19
C THR A 603 -48.48 0.64 22.60
N PRO A 604 -49.16 -0.35 23.17
CA PRO A 604 -50.63 -0.28 23.40
C PRO A 604 -51.02 0.65 24.57
N THR A 605 -50.07 1.14 25.32
CA THR A 605 -50.32 2.10 26.40
C THR A 605 -49.96 3.51 25.93
N PRO A 606 -50.86 4.47 26.02
CA PRO A 606 -50.57 5.85 25.63
C PRO A 606 -49.48 6.44 26.56
N LEU A 607 -48.51 7.13 25.97
CA LEU A 607 -47.47 7.83 26.71
C LEU A 607 -47.93 9.22 27.20
N TYR A 608 -48.79 9.85 26.42
CA TYR A 608 -49.43 11.14 26.74
C TYR A 608 -50.92 11.05 26.49
N GLU A 609 -51.67 11.76 27.34
CA GLU A 609 -53.15 11.86 27.23
C GLU A 609 -53.61 13.23 27.75
N GLY A 610 -54.62 13.81 27.13
CA GLY A 610 -55.24 15.07 27.59
C GLY A 610 -56.16 15.71 26.54
N GLU A 611 -56.80 16.78 26.92
CA GLU A 611 -57.77 17.50 26.10
C GLU A 611 -57.18 18.72 25.40
N THR A 612 -57.70 19.07 24.23
CA THR A 612 -57.39 20.30 23.52
C THR A 612 -58.02 21.51 24.23
N SER A 613 -57.27 22.64 24.25
CA SER A 613 -57.73 23.93 24.73
C SER A 613 -58.86 24.49 23.87
N GLY A 614 -59.44 25.67 24.30
CA GLY A 614 -60.41 26.41 23.50
C GLY A 614 -59.91 26.82 22.10
N GLU A 615 -58.58 26.82 21.88
CA GLU A 615 -57.95 27.10 20.58
C GLU A 615 -57.68 25.83 19.77
N GLY A 616 -58.15 24.67 20.25
CA GLY A 616 -57.95 23.35 19.66
C GLY A 616 -56.54 22.83 19.86
N ILE A 617 -55.78 23.31 20.83
CA ILE A 617 -54.36 22.98 21.02
C ILE A 617 -54.16 22.06 22.23
N PHE A 618 -53.47 20.93 21.98
CA PHE A 618 -52.83 20.10 23.01
C PHE A 618 -51.39 20.53 23.14
N ARG A 619 -50.93 20.84 24.34
CA ARG A 619 -49.54 21.29 24.62
C ARG A 619 -48.79 20.20 25.37
N PHE A 620 -47.65 19.77 24.79
CA PHE A 620 -46.72 18.93 25.52
C PHE A 620 -45.90 19.76 26.49
N GLN A 621 -45.50 19.21 27.64
CA GLN A 621 -44.59 19.88 28.59
C GLN A 621 -43.17 20.05 28.01
N SER A 622 -42.77 19.13 27.15
CA SER A 622 -41.52 19.15 26.37
C SER A 622 -41.79 18.48 25.02
N ASN A 623 -40.85 18.55 24.08
CA ASN A 623 -41.01 17.87 22.80
C ASN A 623 -41.11 16.35 23.02
N PRO A 624 -42.20 15.68 22.56
CA PRO A 624 -42.44 14.26 22.84
C PRO A 624 -41.48 13.32 22.16
N PHE A 625 -40.76 13.77 21.13
CA PHE A 625 -39.71 13.02 20.43
C PHE A 625 -38.35 13.10 21.12
N ILE A 626 -38.13 14.07 22.02
CA ILE A 626 -36.88 14.29 22.74
C ILE A 626 -37.05 13.79 24.19
N LYS A 627 -36.47 12.64 24.52
CA LYS A 627 -36.46 12.15 25.91
C LYS A 627 -35.31 12.84 26.68
N PRO A 628 -35.57 13.47 27.83
CA PRO A 628 -34.53 14.08 28.64
C PRO A 628 -33.45 13.06 29.07
N GLY A 629 -32.20 13.42 28.84
CA GLY A 629 -31.04 12.62 29.28
C GLY A 629 -30.68 11.43 28.41
N GLN A 630 -31.31 11.22 27.25
CA GLN A 630 -30.95 10.19 26.29
C GLN A 630 -29.99 10.74 25.21
N SER A 631 -29.00 9.91 24.84
CA SER A 631 -28.18 10.16 23.66
C SER A 631 -29.01 9.93 22.41
N ASP A 632 -28.62 10.54 21.28
CA ASP A 632 -29.25 10.39 19.96
C ASP A 632 -29.32 8.92 19.47
N ARG A 633 -28.82 7.96 20.22
CA ARG A 633 -28.56 6.55 19.85
C ARG A 633 -29.45 5.52 20.51
N GLY A 634 -30.58 5.82 21.03
CA GLY A 634 -31.35 4.70 21.57
C GLY A 634 -32.71 5.06 22.13
N ASN A 635 -33.69 4.21 21.90
CA ASN A 635 -35.05 4.29 22.40
C ASN A 635 -35.76 5.61 22.13
N ASN A 636 -35.46 6.24 20.98
CA ASN A 636 -36.16 7.41 20.53
C ASN A 636 -37.52 7.00 19.96
N ILE A 637 -38.52 7.79 20.27
CA ILE A 637 -39.82 7.66 19.68
C ILE A 637 -39.75 8.32 18.29
N PHE A 638 -39.99 7.55 17.25
CA PHE A 638 -39.92 8.04 15.88
C PHE A 638 -41.29 8.27 15.26
N ASN A 639 -42.36 7.77 15.89
CA ASN A 639 -43.71 8.00 15.45
C ASN A 639 -44.65 7.90 16.64
N PHE A 640 -45.81 8.50 16.54
CA PHE A 640 -46.94 8.29 17.42
C PHE A 640 -48.16 7.90 16.61
N TYR A 641 -48.93 6.96 17.12
CA TYR A 641 -50.30 6.72 16.72
C TYR A 641 -51.21 7.53 17.65
N VAL A 642 -51.97 8.45 17.09
CA VAL A 642 -52.73 9.43 17.88
C VAL A 642 -54.22 9.13 17.73
N GLU A 643 -54.85 8.77 18.85
CA GLU A 643 -56.29 8.67 18.95
C GLU A 643 -56.86 10.04 19.33
N ILE A 644 -57.82 10.51 18.57
CA ILE A 644 -58.55 11.79 18.79
C ILE A 644 -60.02 11.42 18.99
N GLU A 645 -60.54 11.66 20.18
CA GLU A 645 -61.94 11.44 20.50
C GLU A 645 -62.63 12.81 20.66
N TYR A 646 -63.64 13.06 19.82
CA TYR A 646 -64.44 14.27 19.82
C TYR A 646 -65.87 13.98 19.48
N ASP A 647 -66.84 14.49 20.31
CA ASP A 647 -68.28 14.23 20.18
C ASP A 647 -68.64 12.71 20.10
N GLY A 648 -67.93 11.87 20.85
CA GLY A 648 -68.09 10.44 20.88
C GLY A 648 -67.56 9.68 19.63
N VAL A 649 -66.89 10.38 18.70
CA VAL A 649 -66.30 9.79 17.50
C VAL A 649 -64.80 9.71 17.71
N LYS A 650 -64.23 8.54 17.44
CA LYS A 650 -62.77 8.30 17.44
C LYS A 650 -62.21 8.41 16.03
N THR A 651 -61.18 9.21 15.92
CA THR A 651 -60.37 9.36 14.69
C THR A 651 -58.93 9.09 15.01
N TYR A 652 -58.20 8.56 14.08
CA TYR A 652 -56.77 8.20 14.27
C TYR A 652 -55.87 8.89 13.26
N ARG A 653 -54.70 9.28 13.70
CA ARG A 653 -53.66 9.96 12.88
C ARG A 653 -52.27 9.44 13.23
N TRP A 654 -51.40 9.41 12.25
CA TRP A 654 -49.98 9.19 12.47
C TRP A 654 -49.26 10.54 12.68
N MET A 655 -48.29 10.55 13.59
CA MET A 655 -47.45 11.71 13.88
C MET A 655 -46.02 11.28 13.85
N PRO A 656 -45.40 11.10 12.65
CA PRO A 656 -44.01 10.73 12.56
C PRO A 656 -43.08 11.95 12.86
N ILE A 657 -41.91 11.68 13.41
CA ILE A 657 -40.93 12.68 13.80
C ILE A 657 -40.48 13.57 12.63
N HIS A 658 -40.35 12.98 11.43
CA HIS A 658 -39.90 13.71 10.24
C HIS A 658 -40.93 14.79 9.77
N ASP A 659 -42.21 14.64 10.08
CA ASP A 659 -43.20 15.70 9.81
C ASP A 659 -42.99 16.87 10.79
N ALA A 660 -42.69 16.61 12.06
CA ALA A 660 -42.39 17.61 13.04
C ALA A 660 -41.10 18.38 12.71
N GLU A 661 -40.06 17.64 12.27
CA GLU A 661 -38.78 18.22 11.84
C GLU A 661 -38.95 19.06 10.56
N LEU A 662 -39.74 18.59 9.59
CA LEU A 662 -40.03 19.32 8.37
C LEU A 662 -40.77 20.63 8.67
N GLU A 663 -41.79 20.58 9.51
CA GLU A 663 -42.58 21.75 9.87
C GLU A 663 -41.71 22.80 10.61
N TYR A 664 -40.93 22.34 11.57
CA TYR A 664 -40.04 23.25 12.31
C TYR A 664 -38.90 23.77 11.43
N GLY A 665 -38.24 22.91 10.66
CA GLY A 665 -37.12 23.27 9.79
C GLY A 665 -37.53 24.21 8.65
N THR A 666 -38.76 24.10 8.15
CA THR A 666 -39.27 24.90 7.04
C THR A 666 -39.93 26.21 7.52
N ASN A 667 -40.76 26.12 8.54
CA ASN A 667 -41.67 27.22 8.96
C ASN A 667 -41.32 27.79 10.32
N GLY A 668 -40.38 27.18 11.08
CA GLY A 668 -40.12 27.53 12.47
C GLY A 668 -41.30 27.17 13.41
N SER A 669 -42.28 26.39 12.92
CA SER A 669 -43.46 26.05 13.68
C SER A 669 -43.24 24.87 14.59
N ASN A 670 -43.64 24.94 15.84
CA ASN A 670 -43.62 23.86 16.80
C ASN A 670 -44.99 23.14 16.90
N THR A 671 -45.86 23.33 15.93
CA THR A 671 -47.24 22.86 15.98
C THR A 671 -47.64 22.06 14.75
N LEU A 672 -47.94 20.77 14.94
CA LEU A 672 -48.59 19.98 13.89
C LEU A 672 -50.10 20.13 13.93
N VAL A 673 -50.73 20.18 12.77
CA VAL A 673 -52.18 20.35 12.60
C VAL A 673 -52.84 19.08 12.13
N PHE A 674 -53.83 18.59 12.87
CA PHE A 674 -54.69 17.47 12.47
C PHE A 674 -56.07 17.98 12.10
N SER A 675 -56.53 17.64 10.91
CA SER A 675 -57.89 17.93 10.48
C SER A 675 -58.81 16.74 10.77
N LEU A 676 -59.96 17.00 11.40
CA LEU A 676 -61.09 16.06 11.49
C LEU A 676 -61.91 16.22 10.22
N ASP A 677 -62.32 15.07 9.65
CA ASP A 677 -63.11 15.02 8.42
C ASP A 677 -64.54 15.47 8.62
#